data_35e210c4270483f23880604f5f5ce982
#
_entry.id   35e210c4270483f23880604f5f5ce982
#
_cell.length_a   1.000
_cell.length_b   1.000
_cell.length_c   1.000
_cell.angle_alpha   90.00
_cell.angle_beta   90.00
_cell.angle_gamma   90.00
#
_symmetry.space_group_name_H-M   'P 1'
#
loop_
_entity.id
_entity.type
_entity.pdbx_description
1 polymer ?
#
loop_
_entity_poly.entity_id
_entity_poly.type
_entity_poly.pdbx_seq_one_letter_code
_entity_poly.pdbx_strand_id
1 'polypeptide(L)'
;MIIPIIIGLGLLSLGVAFLFSRQVNAIAISEGAANENEANKLTEISSAIAEGAMAFLSREYRILGLFMLIFGVIIALTVDHGWHTLISFIIGAAISMLSGYIGMKIATAGNVRTAAAARVSLEKSFSIAFRSGAVMGFGLTGFAILGMIFVYMGLNAMMPGVEQHIVMEVLSGFGLGGSSVALFGRVGGGIYTKAADVGADLVGKVEAGIPEDDPRNPAVIADNVGDNVGDIAGMGADLFGSVAESTCAALVIGASAFAAISDEQLRMSALLFPILASAVGIVASVLSLFFIKPKSEDKVEGALKNALIISTILMGIMLYPITMNMLPESFMIDNVSYTNSGVFWALAAGLLSGLLIGLITEYYTSHRYKPVREVAQASKTGAATNIIYGLSLGYNSSVLPMMLIAATVVIGVVCAGMYGIAMAAIGMLGTIAVGLTIDAYGPVSDNAGGIAEMAEMGKDIRKRTDALDAAGNTTAAIGKGFAIGSAALTSLALTSAFLTRAHITPDQIGLTNPTVLAGLLVGGALPFAFSAMTMRSVGQAAFEMIEEVRRQFREIPGLLEGKARADYRKCVDISTQASLKQMVAPGILVIATPLVIGFLFGVQMLAGVLIGALVCGVMLAISMANSGGAWDNAKKYIETGAGDFGGKGSDSHKAAVVGDTVGDPFKDTSGPALNILIKLMAIISLVFVPFFVKSGGILMK
;
A
#
# COMPACT_ATOMS: atom_id res chain seq x y z
N MET A 1 -21.73 4.51 24.68
CA MET A 1 -21.40 3.06 24.67
C MET A 1 -20.43 2.68 23.53
N ILE A 2 -20.55 3.25 22.32
CA ILE A 2 -19.74 2.88 21.13
C ILE A 2 -18.22 3.17 21.27
N ILE A 3 -17.85 4.33 21.84
CA ILE A 3 -16.43 4.77 21.98
C ILE A 3 -15.57 3.76 22.77
N PRO A 4 -15.98 3.27 23.96
CA PRO A 4 -15.22 2.23 24.68
C PRO A 4 -15.03 0.93 23.90
N ILE A 5 -15.99 0.57 23.06
CA ILE A 5 -15.88 -0.63 22.20
C ILE A 5 -14.80 -0.41 21.14
N ILE A 6 -14.83 0.73 20.44
CA ILE A 6 -13.82 1.09 19.44
C ILE A 6 -12.42 1.11 20.06
N ILE A 7 -12.27 1.74 21.24
CA ILE A 7 -11.00 1.77 21.95
C ILE A 7 -10.55 0.37 22.34
N GLY A 8 -11.45 -0.46 22.87
CA GLY A 8 -11.16 -1.85 23.26
C GLY A 8 -10.66 -2.69 22.08
N LEU A 9 -11.28 -2.54 20.89
CA LEU A 9 -10.87 -3.24 19.67
C LEU A 9 -9.53 -2.74 19.13
N GLY A 10 -9.29 -1.43 19.17
CA GLY A 10 -8.00 -0.86 18.81
C GLY A 10 -6.87 -1.34 19.73
N LEU A 11 -7.11 -1.38 21.05
CA LEU A 11 -6.17 -1.92 22.01
C LEU A 11 -5.94 -3.44 21.84
N LEU A 12 -6.97 -4.19 21.49
CA LEU A 12 -6.83 -5.60 21.13
C LEU A 12 -5.86 -5.78 19.96
N SER A 13 -5.99 -4.96 18.91
CA SER A 13 -5.08 -4.98 17.76
C SER A 13 -3.63 -4.73 18.16
N LEU A 14 -3.38 -3.68 18.93
CA LEU A 14 -2.04 -3.37 19.44
C LEU A 14 -1.51 -4.45 20.39
N GLY A 15 -2.37 -5.07 21.19
CA GLY A 15 -2.02 -6.20 22.05
C GLY A 15 -1.54 -7.42 21.25
N VAL A 16 -2.22 -7.74 20.15
CA VAL A 16 -1.79 -8.81 19.22
C VAL A 16 -0.46 -8.48 18.58
N ALA A 17 -0.29 -7.26 18.06
CA ALA A 17 0.96 -6.80 17.49
C ALA A 17 2.12 -6.88 18.49
N PHE A 18 1.91 -6.44 19.72
CA PHE A 18 2.90 -6.50 20.80
C PHE A 18 3.30 -7.95 21.14
N LEU A 19 2.33 -8.85 21.26
CA LEU A 19 2.58 -10.27 21.54
C LEU A 19 3.43 -10.91 20.43
N PHE A 20 3.10 -10.68 19.17
CA PHE A 20 3.87 -11.21 18.05
C PHE A 20 5.26 -10.58 17.95
N SER A 21 5.39 -9.28 18.16
CA SER A 21 6.69 -8.61 18.23
C SER A 21 7.59 -9.22 19.31
N ARG A 22 7.03 -9.47 20.50
CA ARG A 22 7.77 -10.15 21.58
C ARG A 22 8.21 -11.56 21.20
N GLN A 23 7.33 -12.32 20.54
CA GLN A 23 7.63 -13.68 20.11
C GLN A 23 8.73 -13.73 19.05
N VAL A 24 8.72 -12.81 18.05
CA VAL A 24 9.77 -12.73 17.03
C VAL A 24 11.10 -12.33 17.65
N ASN A 25 11.12 -11.29 18.48
CA ASN A 25 12.36 -10.78 19.09
C ASN A 25 12.97 -11.72 20.14
N ALA A 26 12.18 -12.63 20.71
CA ALA A 26 12.68 -13.63 21.69
C ALA A 26 13.51 -14.74 21.04
N ILE A 27 13.45 -14.93 19.71
CA ILE A 27 14.21 -15.95 19.00
C ILE A 27 15.63 -15.46 18.79
N ALA A 28 16.61 -16.19 19.30
CA ALA A 28 18.01 -15.88 19.08
C ALA A 28 18.45 -16.29 17.66
N ILE A 29 19.22 -15.45 16.99
CA ILE A 29 19.76 -15.73 15.64
C ILE A 29 20.62 -16.99 15.67
N SER A 30 21.37 -17.20 16.74
CA SER A 30 22.25 -18.36 16.95
C SER A 30 21.51 -19.71 17.02
N GLU A 31 20.21 -19.73 17.35
CA GLU A 31 19.42 -20.99 17.42
C GLU A 31 19.30 -21.70 16.05
N GLY A 32 19.39 -20.93 14.94
CA GLY A 32 19.30 -21.48 13.59
C GLY A 32 20.62 -21.52 12.84
N ALA A 33 21.72 -21.04 13.41
CA ALA A 33 23.03 -21.07 12.81
C ALA A 33 23.69 -22.43 12.99
N ALA A 34 24.48 -22.88 11.98
CA ALA A 34 25.23 -24.14 12.04
C ALA A 34 26.42 -24.08 12.99
N ASN A 35 27.01 -22.90 13.12
CA ASN A 35 28.17 -22.63 13.95
C ASN A 35 28.28 -21.13 14.29
N GLU A 36 29.22 -20.78 15.16
CA GLU A 36 29.39 -19.39 15.61
C GLU A 36 29.81 -18.44 14.48
N ASN A 37 30.55 -18.89 13.49
CA ASN A 37 30.94 -18.07 12.34
C ASN A 37 29.72 -17.69 11.48
N GLU A 38 28.82 -18.62 11.22
CA GLU A 38 27.56 -18.35 10.50
C GLU A 38 26.65 -17.43 11.31
N ALA A 39 26.54 -17.61 12.63
CA ALA A 39 25.79 -16.71 13.51
C ALA A 39 26.33 -15.28 13.46
N ASN A 40 27.67 -15.12 13.41
CA ASN A 40 28.32 -13.82 13.28
C ASN A 40 28.01 -13.18 11.90
N LYS A 41 28.11 -13.95 10.81
CA LYS A 41 27.74 -13.47 9.46
C LYS A 41 26.27 -13.01 9.40
N LEU A 42 25.34 -13.83 9.90
CA LEU A 42 23.92 -13.49 9.96
C LEU A 42 23.67 -12.20 10.74
N THR A 43 24.37 -12.02 11.87
CA THR A 43 24.26 -10.82 12.69
C THR A 43 24.81 -9.59 11.97
N GLU A 44 25.97 -9.73 11.30
CA GLU A 44 26.59 -8.65 10.52
C GLU A 44 25.66 -8.17 9.38
N ILE A 45 25.15 -9.11 8.57
CA ILE A 45 24.22 -8.81 7.46
C ILE A 45 22.95 -8.13 7.98
N SER A 46 22.33 -8.71 9.01
CA SER A 46 21.12 -8.15 9.64
C SER A 46 21.34 -6.73 10.17
N SER A 47 22.51 -6.48 10.79
CA SER A 47 22.83 -5.15 11.30
C SER A 47 23.03 -4.15 10.16
N ALA A 48 23.68 -4.55 9.07
CA ALA A 48 23.86 -3.69 7.90
C ALA A 48 22.52 -3.31 7.25
N ILE A 49 21.60 -4.27 7.08
CA ILE A 49 20.24 -4.00 6.57
C ILE A 49 19.47 -3.08 7.52
N ALA A 50 19.51 -3.34 8.83
CA ALA A 50 18.79 -2.52 9.81
C ALA A 50 19.35 -1.09 9.89
N GLU A 51 20.70 -0.92 9.84
CA GLU A 51 21.32 0.40 9.81
C GLU A 51 20.94 1.17 8.54
N GLY A 52 20.97 0.52 7.38
CA GLY A 52 20.57 1.12 6.11
C GLY A 52 19.11 1.57 6.11
N ALA A 53 18.21 0.71 6.57
CA ALA A 53 16.78 1.01 6.67
C ALA A 53 16.50 2.19 7.63
N MET A 54 17.17 2.23 8.77
CA MET A 54 17.03 3.34 9.72
C MET A 54 17.66 4.65 9.20
N ALA A 55 18.76 4.56 8.46
CA ALA A 55 19.38 5.72 7.83
C ALA A 55 18.44 6.36 6.79
N PHE A 56 17.79 5.55 5.96
CA PHE A 56 16.76 6.01 5.02
C PHE A 56 15.62 6.70 5.74
N LEU A 57 14.96 6.03 6.70
CA LEU A 57 13.83 6.60 7.45
C LEU A 57 14.19 7.92 8.13
N SER A 58 15.37 8.00 8.72
CA SER A 58 15.81 9.23 9.39
C SER A 58 15.93 10.41 8.42
N ARG A 59 16.41 10.18 7.20
CA ARG A 59 16.52 11.21 6.16
C ARG A 59 15.14 11.56 5.59
N GLU A 60 14.33 10.58 5.30
CA GLU A 60 12.96 10.75 4.81
C GLU A 60 12.12 11.55 5.81
N TYR A 61 12.15 11.20 7.10
CA TYR A 61 11.36 11.87 8.14
C TYR A 61 11.80 13.32 8.39
N ARG A 62 13.06 13.69 8.12
CA ARG A 62 13.49 15.10 8.15
C ARG A 62 12.88 15.91 7.02
N ILE A 63 12.85 15.35 5.80
CA ILE A 63 12.23 16.02 4.64
C ILE A 63 10.72 16.12 4.86
N LEU A 64 10.11 15.05 5.34
CA LEU A 64 8.70 15.00 5.67
C LEU A 64 8.34 16.01 6.78
N GLY A 65 9.18 16.15 7.81
CA GLY A 65 9.01 17.17 8.85
C GLY A 65 9.03 18.60 8.31
N LEU A 66 9.92 18.90 7.37
CA LEU A 66 9.95 20.21 6.67
C LEU A 66 8.69 20.41 5.83
N PHE A 67 8.28 19.38 5.08
CA PHE A 67 7.03 19.42 4.31
C PHE A 67 5.81 19.66 5.22
N MET A 68 5.70 18.91 6.32
CA MET A 68 4.60 19.07 7.29
C MET A 68 4.54 20.47 7.88
N LEU A 69 5.70 21.08 8.15
CA LEU A 69 5.77 22.46 8.63
C LEU A 69 5.22 23.43 7.58
N ILE A 70 5.70 23.36 6.35
CA ILE A 70 5.28 24.27 5.26
C ILE A 70 3.80 24.07 4.93
N PHE A 71 3.39 22.82 4.69
CA PHE A 71 2.02 22.50 4.31
C PHE A 71 1.03 22.73 5.47
N GLY A 72 1.48 22.47 6.70
CA GLY A 72 0.72 22.78 7.91
C GLY A 72 0.45 24.26 8.10
N VAL A 73 1.41 25.14 7.79
CA VAL A 73 1.19 26.60 7.78
C VAL A 73 0.15 26.99 6.72
N ILE A 74 0.20 26.38 5.52
CA ILE A 74 -0.81 26.62 4.48
C ILE A 74 -2.20 26.21 4.99
N ILE A 75 -2.35 25.03 5.58
CA ILE A 75 -3.62 24.57 6.17
C ILE A 75 -4.11 25.57 7.23
N ALA A 76 -3.24 25.96 8.18
CA ALA A 76 -3.61 26.84 9.28
C ALA A 76 -4.11 28.22 8.82
N LEU A 77 -3.61 28.73 7.67
CA LEU A 77 -3.92 30.06 7.16
C LEU A 77 -5.07 30.09 6.15
N THR A 78 -5.36 28.97 5.48
CA THR A 78 -6.29 28.96 4.34
C THR A 78 -7.58 28.19 4.60
N VAL A 79 -7.56 27.20 5.51
CA VAL A 79 -8.72 26.36 5.80
C VAL A 79 -9.52 26.91 6.97
N ASP A 80 -10.86 26.83 6.89
CA ASP A 80 -11.71 27.13 8.03
C ASP A 80 -11.38 26.19 9.18
N HIS A 81 -11.33 26.72 10.41
CA HIS A 81 -10.80 26.01 11.58
C HIS A 81 -9.37 25.46 11.39
N GLY A 82 -8.53 26.15 10.61
CA GLY A 82 -7.22 25.69 10.14
C GLY A 82 -6.28 25.18 11.24
N TRP A 83 -6.29 25.80 12.44
CA TRP A 83 -5.49 25.31 13.58
C TRP A 83 -5.92 23.93 14.09
N HIS A 84 -7.21 23.64 14.12
CA HIS A 84 -7.73 22.33 14.53
C HIS A 84 -7.44 21.29 13.46
N THR A 85 -7.58 21.67 12.17
CA THR A 85 -7.23 20.82 11.02
C THR A 85 -5.72 20.53 11.00
N LEU A 86 -4.87 21.52 11.32
CA LEU A 86 -3.42 21.34 11.47
C LEU A 86 -3.08 20.30 12.55
N ILE A 87 -3.75 20.38 13.72
CA ILE A 87 -3.54 19.39 14.79
C ILE A 87 -3.91 17.99 14.31
N SER A 88 -5.06 17.83 13.67
CA SER A 88 -5.48 16.55 13.07
C SER A 88 -4.47 16.04 12.05
N PHE A 89 -3.98 16.91 11.16
CA PHE A 89 -2.97 16.63 10.16
C PHE A 89 -1.65 16.12 10.76
N ILE A 90 -1.12 16.85 11.76
CA ILE A 90 0.14 16.47 12.42
C ILE A 90 -0.01 15.12 13.14
N ILE A 91 -1.12 14.89 13.84
CA ILE A 91 -1.35 13.63 14.56
C ILE A 91 -1.47 12.47 13.56
N GLY A 92 -2.22 12.64 12.48
CA GLY A 92 -2.35 11.61 11.43
C GLY A 92 -1.01 11.25 10.81
N ALA A 93 -0.20 12.26 10.47
CA ALA A 93 1.14 12.05 9.94
C ALA A 93 2.07 11.37 10.96
N ALA A 94 2.08 11.81 12.22
CA ALA A 94 2.91 11.23 13.27
C ALA A 94 2.57 9.75 13.52
N ILE A 95 1.30 9.39 13.52
CA ILE A 95 0.86 8.00 13.71
C ILE A 95 1.21 7.14 12.48
N SER A 96 1.09 7.67 11.26
CA SER A 96 1.51 6.98 10.04
C SER A 96 3.03 6.72 10.05
N MET A 97 3.84 7.73 10.40
CA MET A 97 5.29 7.58 10.57
C MET A 97 5.65 6.54 11.63
N LEU A 98 4.96 6.56 12.78
CA LEU A 98 5.16 5.57 13.85
C LEU A 98 4.84 4.15 13.37
N SER A 99 3.76 3.99 12.61
CA SER A 99 3.36 2.69 12.04
C SER A 99 4.43 2.17 11.07
N GLY A 100 4.94 3.01 10.19
CA GLY A 100 6.04 2.68 9.26
C GLY A 100 7.33 2.31 10.00
N TYR A 101 7.69 3.06 11.03
CA TYR A 101 8.86 2.80 11.88
C TYR A 101 8.77 1.43 12.58
N ILE A 102 7.63 1.10 13.18
CA ILE A 102 7.41 -0.18 13.86
C ILE A 102 7.45 -1.32 12.84
N GLY A 103 6.80 -1.16 11.67
CA GLY A 103 6.82 -2.14 10.59
C GLY A 103 8.24 -2.42 10.11
N MET A 104 9.04 -1.39 9.87
CA MET A 104 10.45 -1.50 9.49
C MET A 104 11.28 -2.24 10.53
N LYS A 105 11.13 -1.88 11.79
CA LYS A 105 11.87 -2.50 12.91
C LYS A 105 11.58 -3.99 13.03
N ILE A 106 10.32 -4.39 12.93
CA ILE A 106 9.97 -5.80 13.07
C ILE A 106 10.34 -6.60 11.83
N ALA A 107 10.26 -6.01 10.64
CA ALA A 107 10.65 -6.67 9.40
C ALA A 107 12.16 -6.96 9.39
N THR A 108 13.00 -5.96 9.63
CA THR A 108 14.46 -6.14 9.69
C THR A 108 14.88 -7.15 10.78
N ALA A 109 14.17 -7.20 11.91
CA ALA A 109 14.38 -8.23 12.93
C ALA A 109 13.86 -9.61 12.50
N GLY A 110 12.79 -9.67 11.73
CA GLY A 110 12.17 -10.88 11.21
C GLY A 110 12.97 -11.55 10.10
N ASN A 111 13.52 -10.76 9.18
CA ASN A 111 14.24 -11.23 8.00
C ASN A 111 15.31 -12.28 8.36
N VAL A 112 16.26 -11.92 9.22
CA VAL A 112 17.34 -12.82 9.63
C VAL A 112 16.85 -14.01 10.45
N ARG A 113 15.83 -13.82 11.29
CA ARG A 113 15.26 -14.90 12.10
C ARG A 113 14.50 -15.91 11.25
N THR A 114 13.87 -15.44 10.18
CA THR A 114 13.20 -16.27 9.17
C THR A 114 14.22 -17.12 8.43
N ALA A 115 15.35 -16.52 7.98
CA ALA A 115 16.45 -17.24 7.35
C ALA A 115 17.05 -18.29 8.30
N ALA A 116 17.40 -17.92 9.53
CA ALA A 116 17.92 -18.83 10.54
C ALA A 116 16.98 -20.00 10.84
N ALA A 117 15.67 -19.71 10.99
CA ALA A 117 14.67 -20.75 11.27
C ALA A 117 14.43 -21.71 10.10
N ALA A 118 14.74 -21.30 8.86
CA ALA A 118 14.62 -22.17 7.69
C ALA A 118 15.55 -23.41 7.79
N ARG A 119 16.65 -23.33 8.55
CA ARG A 119 17.48 -24.49 8.87
C ARG A 119 16.74 -25.51 9.71
N VAL A 120 15.92 -25.07 10.64
CA VAL A 120 15.18 -25.95 11.55
C VAL A 120 14.00 -26.59 10.82
N SER A 121 13.09 -25.79 10.30
CA SER A 121 11.97 -26.25 9.50
C SER A 121 11.30 -25.09 8.73
N LEU A 122 10.64 -25.43 7.62
CA LEU A 122 9.80 -24.51 6.87
C LEU A 122 8.71 -23.89 7.74
N GLU A 123 8.05 -24.69 8.59
CA GLU A 123 6.95 -24.25 9.45
C GLU A 123 7.40 -23.17 10.45
N LYS A 124 8.58 -23.34 11.07
CA LYS A 124 9.16 -22.33 11.96
C LYS A 124 9.49 -21.04 11.19
N SER A 125 10.14 -21.16 10.05
CA SER A 125 10.50 -20.03 9.19
C SER A 125 9.24 -19.25 8.75
N PHE A 126 8.24 -19.95 8.22
CA PHE A 126 6.92 -19.37 7.91
C PHE A 126 6.30 -18.63 9.10
N SER A 127 6.29 -19.28 10.27
CA SER A 127 5.68 -18.68 11.47
C SER A 127 6.33 -17.37 11.88
N ILE A 128 7.65 -17.22 11.70
CA ILE A 128 8.37 -15.98 12.03
C ILE A 128 8.05 -14.90 11.01
N ALA A 129 8.16 -15.20 9.71
CA ALA A 129 7.82 -14.24 8.65
C ALA A 129 6.36 -13.76 8.78
N PHE A 130 5.43 -14.68 8.99
CA PHE A 130 4.01 -14.36 9.18
C PHE A 130 3.76 -13.49 10.42
N ARG A 131 4.39 -13.80 11.56
CA ARG A 131 4.25 -12.98 12.79
C ARG A 131 4.86 -11.60 12.61
N SER A 132 5.97 -11.49 11.88
CA SER A 132 6.56 -10.19 11.55
C SER A 132 5.60 -9.33 10.73
N GLY A 133 4.98 -9.90 9.69
CA GLY A 133 3.92 -9.24 8.92
C GLY A 133 2.70 -8.89 9.79
N ALA A 134 2.30 -9.77 10.70
CA ALA A 134 1.15 -9.53 11.58
C ALA A 134 1.37 -8.36 12.56
N VAL A 135 2.61 -8.14 13.03
CA VAL A 135 2.92 -6.94 13.82
C VAL A 135 2.60 -5.67 13.04
N MET A 136 2.93 -5.66 11.76
CA MET A 136 2.62 -4.52 10.91
C MET A 136 1.11 -4.39 10.66
N GLY A 137 0.43 -5.47 10.25
CA GLY A 137 -1.00 -5.44 9.93
C GLY A 137 -1.86 -5.02 11.12
N PHE A 138 -1.67 -5.64 12.26
CA PHE A 138 -2.42 -5.32 13.48
C PHE A 138 -1.97 -4.01 14.13
N GLY A 139 -0.67 -3.71 14.10
CA GLY A 139 -0.13 -2.44 14.62
C GLY A 139 -0.72 -1.24 13.88
N LEU A 140 -0.65 -1.24 12.56
CA LEU A 140 -1.19 -0.18 11.71
C LEU A 140 -2.69 0.02 11.92
N THR A 141 -3.47 -1.07 11.88
CA THR A 141 -4.93 -1.00 12.05
C THR A 141 -5.30 -0.48 13.43
N GLY A 142 -4.62 -0.95 14.48
CA GLY A 142 -4.83 -0.46 15.84
C GLY A 142 -4.51 1.02 16.00
N PHE A 143 -3.38 1.48 15.47
CA PHE A 143 -2.99 2.89 15.50
C PHE A 143 -3.94 3.77 14.68
N ALA A 144 -4.40 3.35 13.51
CA ALA A 144 -5.34 4.11 12.70
C ALA A 144 -6.67 4.33 13.45
N ILE A 145 -7.25 3.28 14.03
CA ILE A 145 -8.52 3.34 14.75
C ILE A 145 -8.39 4.15 16.04
N LEU A 146 -7.36 3.89 16.86
CA LEU A 146 -7.15 4.62 18.09
C LEU A 146 -6.81 6.09 17.84
N GLY A 147 -5.95 6.35 16.86
CA GLY A 147 -5.61 7.73 16.48
C GLY A 147 -6.84 8.52 16.07
N MET A 148 -7.67 7.94 15.22
CA MET A 148 -8.89 8.61 14.73
C MET A 148 -9.89 8.88 15.85
N ILE A 149 -10.17 7.90 16.71
CA ILE A 149 -11.13 8.11 17.82
C ILE A 149 -10.60 9.10 18.87
N PHE A 150 -9.30 9.10 19.17
CA PHE A 150 -8.70 10.06 20.08
C PHE A 150 -8.67 11.48 19.51
N VAL A 151 -8.37 11.65 18.21
CA VAL A 151 -8.46 12.96 17.56
C VAL A 151 -9.90 13.45 17.57
N TYR A 152 -10.88 12.59 17.23
CA TYR A 152 -12.29 12.93 17.33
C TYR A 152 -12.69 13.42 18.73
N MET A 153 -12.31 12.68 19.78
CA MET A 153 -12.59 13.08 21.16
C MET A 153 -11.91 14.41 21.54
N GLY A 154 -10.66 14.59 21.12
CA GLY A 154 -9.91 15.83 21.34
C GLY A 154 -10.55 17.03 20.63
N LEU A 155 -10.97 16.87 19.39
CA LEU A 155 -11.66 17.93 18.63
C LEU A 155 -12.98 18.34 19.29
N ASN A 156 -13.80 17.38 19.74
CA ASN A 156 -15.03 17.71 20.46
C ASN A 156 -14.76 18.47 21.76
N ALA A 157 -13.67 18.18 22.44
CA ALA A 157 -13.26 18.92 23.66
C ALA A 157 -12.74 20.33 23.34
N MET A 158 -12.03 20.51 22.22
CA MET A 158 -11.47 21.79 21.79
C MET A 158 -12.49 22.70 21.07
N MET A 159 -13.56 22.12 20.51
CA MET A 159 -14.58 22.81 19.72
C MET A 159 -15.99 22.62 20.33
N PRO A 160 -16.23 23.02 21.59
CA PRO A 160 -17.50 22.79 22.26
C PRO A 160 -18.62 23.57 21.57
N GLY A 161 -19.75 22.90 21.30
CA GLY A 161 -20.93 23.52 20.68
C GLY A 161 -20.83 23.69 19.15
N VAL A 162 -19.75 23.26 18.52
CA VAL A 162 -19.64 23.23 17.06
C VAL A 162 -20.40 22.02 16.50
N GLU A 163 -21.05 22.20 15.37
CA GLU A 163 -21.81 21.14 14.73
C GLU A 163 -20.94 19.97 14.28
N GLN A 164 -21.45 18.74 14.42
CA GLN A 164 -20.67 17.52 14.19
C GLN A 164 -20.13 17.41 12.77
N HIS A 165 -20.82 17.95 11.76
CA HIS A 165 -20.32 17.94 10.39
C HIS A 165 -19.00 18.71 10.25
N ILE A 166 -18.85 19.84 10.94
CA ILE A 166 -17.60 20.63 10.97
C ILE A 166 -16.48 19.84 11.68
N VAL A 167 -16.81 19.18 12.80
CA VAL A 167 -15.83 18.35 13.53
C VAL A 167 -15.31 17.23 12.64
N MET A 168 -16.18 16.58 11.83
CA MET A 168 -15.76 15.52 10.91
C MET A 168 -14.93 16.04 9.74
N GLU A 169 -15.20 17.25 9.26
CA GLU A 169 -14.36 17.91 8.25
C GLU A 169 -12.95 18.18 8.79
N VAL A 170 -12.85 18.73 9.99
CA VAL A 170 -11.57 18.97 10.67
C VAL A 170 -10.81 17.67 10.91
N LEU A 171 -11.54 16.59 11.25
CA LEU A 171 -10.97 15.25 11.41
C LEU A 171 -10.37 14.72 10.10
N SER A 172 -10.85 15.15 8.92
CA SER A 172 -10.28 14.76 7.62
C SER A 172 -8.81 15.18 7.48
N GLY A 173 -8.34 16.16 8.25
CA GLY A 173 -6.92 16.48 8.39
C GLY A 173 -6.07 15.27 8.82
N PHE A 174 -6.65 14.35 9.63
CA PHE A 174 -5.96 13.11 10.04
C PHE A 174 -5.67 12.20 8.83
N GLY A 175 -6.64 12.01 7.94
CA GLY A 175 -6.45 11.27 6.69
C GLY A 175 -5.42 11.95 5.78
N LEU A 176 -5.50 13.28 5.64
CA LEU A 176 -4.53 14.07 4.87
C LEU A 176 -3.09 13.91 5.40
N GLY A 177 -2.93 13.88 6.72
CA GLY A 177 -1.63 13.63 7.36
C GLY A 177 -1.07 12.26 7.01
N GLY A 178 -1.88 11.21 7.14
CA GLY A 178 -1.51 9.84 6.78
C GLY A 178 -1.10 9.68 5.32
N SER A 179 -1.90 10.22 4.40
CA SER A 179 -1.61 10.16 2.96
C SER A 179 -0.43 11.01 2.53
N SER A 180 -0.15 12.10 3.24
CA SER A 180 1.08 12.86 3.00
C SER A 180 2.32 12.02 3.29
N VAL A 181 2.34 11.27 4.39
CA VAL A 181 3.42 10.31 4.69
C VAL A 181 3.51 9.23 3.63
N ALA A 182 2.36 8.70 3.20
CA ALA A 182 2.29 7.68 2.17
C ALA A 182 2.93 8.13 0.84
N LEU A 183 2.75 9.39 0.44
CA LEU A 183 3.37 9.94 -0.78
C LEU A 183 4.89 9.80 -0.73
N PHE A 184 5.51 10.20 0.36
CA PHE A 184 6.96 10.14 0.52
C PHE A 184 7.43 8.68 0.61
N GLY A 185 6.84 7.88 1.51
CA GLY A 185 7.22 6.50 1.72
C GLY A 185 7.04 5.61 0.49
N ARG A 186 5.94 5.77 -0.24
CA ARG A 186 5.66 4.91 -1.40
C ARG A 186 6.42 5.31 -2.66
N VAL A 187 6.48 6.62 -2.97
CA VAL A 187 7.23 7.11 -4.13
C VAL A 187 8.72 7.04 -3.87
N GLY A 188 9.19 7.59 -2.74
CA GLY A 188 10.60 7.56 -2.37
C GLY A 188 11.12 6.15 -2.14
N GLY A 189 10.40 5.34 -1.36
CA GLY A 189 10.72 3.95 -1.10
C GLY A 189 10.73 3.10 -2.36
N GLY A 190 9.75 3.25 -3.26
CA GLY A 190 9.69 2.54 -4.52
C GLY A 190 10.85 2.90 -5.47
N ILE A 191 11.24 4.19 -5.54
CA ILE A 191 12.41 4.60 -6.32
C ILE A 191 13.69 4.01 -5.70
N TYR A 192 13.80 4.02 -4.38
CA TYR A 192 14.95 3.44 -3.67
C TYR A 192 15.11 1.96 -3.98
N THR A 193 14.06 1.16 -3.72
CA THR A 193 14.05 -0.29 -3.90
C THR A 193 14.45 -0.65 -5.32
N LYS A 194 13.80 -0.06 -6.32
CA LYS A 194 14.04 -0.47 -7.70
C LYS A 194 15.32 0.11 -8.31
N ALA A 195 15.86 1.19 -7.77
CA ALA A 195 17.21 1.63 -8.13
C ALA A 195 18.29 0.68 -7.64
N ALA A 196 18.13 0.13 -6.44
CA ALA A 196 19.05 -0.84 -5.86
C ALA A 196 18.97 -2.20 -6.58
N ASP A 197 17.75 -2.72 -6.77
CA ASP A 197 17.44 -3.99 -7.43
C ASP A 197 17.95 -3.99 -8.90
N VAL A 198 17.54 -3.02 -9.72
CA VAL A 198 18.01 -2.89 -11.11
C VAL A 198 19.53 -2.74 -11.18
N GLY A 199 20.13 -1.99 -10.23
CA GLY A 199 21.58 -1.82 -10.14
C GLY A 199 22.30 -3.12 -9.78
N ALA A 200 21.76 -3.90 -8.84
CA ALA A 200 22.27 -5.20 -8.43
C ALA A 200 22.16 -6.22 -9.58
N ASP A 201 21.02 -6.27 -10.23
CA ASP A 201 20.71 -7.26 -11.27
C ASP A 201 21.48 -7.05 -12.56
N LEU A 202 21.49 -5.83 -13.11
CA LEU A 202 22.18 -5.56 -14.36
C LEU A 202 23.69 -5.79 -14.26
N VAL A 203 24.33 -5.31 -13.21
CA VAL A 203 25.80 -5.47 -13.10
C VAL A 203 26.16 -6.84 -12.54
N GLY A 204 25.43 -7.33 -11.53
CA GLY A 204 25.74 -8.62 -10.90
C GLY A 204 25.40 -9.81 -11.79
N LYS A 205 24.13 -9.93 -12.17
CA LYS A 205 23.65 -11.11 -12.94
C LYS A 205 24.03 -11.06 -14.41
N VAL A 206 23.89 -9.89 -15.07
CA VAL A 206 24.03 -9.80 -16.53
C VAL A 206 25.48 -9.53 -16.93
N GLU A 207 26.19 -8.59 -16.30
CA GLU A 207 27.56 -8.21 -16.66
C GLU A 207 28.61 -9.11 -15.99
N ALA A 208 28.55 -9.28 -14.67
CA ALA A 208 29.53 -10.04 -13.91
C ALA A 208 29.25 -11.55 -13.85
N GLY A 209 28.02 -11.98 -14.14
CA GLY A 209 27.60 -13.39 -14.15
C GLY A 209 27.63 -14.04 -12.75
N ILE A 210 27.52 -13.26 -11.68
CA ILE A 210 27.43 -13.77 -10.31
C ILE A 210 25.97 -14.08 -9.94
N PRO A 211 25.71 -15.01 -9.02
CA PRO A 211 24.36 -15.33 -8.55
C PRO A 211 23.61 -14.11 -8.00
N GLU A 212 22.29 -14.22 -7.96
CA GLU A 212 21.42 -13.30 -7.21
C GLU A 212 21.77 -13.37 -5.72
N ASP A 213 21.73 -12.23 -5.04
CA ASP A 213 22.07 -12.08 -3.62
C ASP A 213 23.53 -12.47 -3.25
N ASP A 214 24.42 -12.56 -4.23
CA ASP A 214 25.82 -12.89 -3.97
C ASP A 214 26.49 -11.79 -3.11
N PRO A 215 27.17 -12.14 -2.00
CA PRO A 215 27.80 -11.15 -1.12
C PRO A 215 28.92 -10.33 -1.76
N ARG A 216 29.41 -10.72 -2.94
CA ARG A 216 30.36 -9.94 -3.74
C ARG A 216 29.71 -8.72 -4.41
N ASN A 217 28.39 -8.73 -4.60
CA ASN A 217 27.67 -7.63 -5.22
C ASN A 217 27.49 -6.48 -4.22
N PRO A 218 28.06 -5.27 -4.49
CA PRO A 218 27.94 -4.13 -3.57
C PRO A 218 26.53 -3.64 -3.32
N ALA A 219 25.58 -3.87 -4.25
CA ALA A 219 24.22 -3.38 -4.16
C ALA A 219 23.28 -4.30 -3.37
N VAL A 220 23.63 -5.54 -3.07
CA VAL A 220 22.73 -6.52 -2.43
C VAL A 220 22.17 -6.05 -1.07
N ILE A 221 22.97 -5.40 -0.23
CA ILE A 221 22.47 -4.85 1.03
C ILE A 221 21.50 -3.68 0.77
N ALA A 222 21.78 -2.84 -0.24
CA ALA A 222 20.88 -1.75 -0.59
C ALA A 222 19.54 -2.28 -1.13
N ASP A 223 19.55 -3.37 -1.87
CA ASP A 223 18.38 -4.07 -2.38
C ASP A 223 17.52 -4.61 -1.22
N ASN A 224 18.09 -5.39 -0.32
CA ASN A 224 17.41 -5.89 0.89
C ASN A 224 16.87 -4.75 1.80
N VAL A 225 17.57 -3.61 1.87
CA VAL A 225 17.07 -2.41 2.55
C VAL A 225 15.86 -1.86 1.81
N GLY A 226 15.89 -1.86 0.49
CA GLY A 226 14.85 -1.38 -0.39
C GLY A 226 13.51 -2.05 -0.13
N ASP A 227 13.47 -3.38 -0.07
CA ASP A 227 12.24 -4.14 0.19
C ASP A 227 11.59 -3.74 1.52
N ASN A 228 12.40 -3.54 2.57
CA ASN A 228 11.89 -3.05 3.84
C ASN A 228 11.36 -1.62 3.74
N VAL A 229 11.99 -0.76 2.96
CA VAL A 229 11.62 0.65 2.78
C VAL A 229 10.35 0.78 1.92
N GLY A 230 10.37 0.18 0.72
CA GLY A 230 9.31 0.32 -0.28
C GLY A 230 8.07 -0.49 0.07
N ASP A 231 8.26 -1.78 0.33
CA ASP A 231 7.16 -2.74 0.43
C ASP A 231 6.67 -2.98 1.87
N ILE A 232 7.39 -2.49 2.88
CA ILE A 232 6.88 -2.51 4.26
C ILE A 232 6.50 -1.10 4.71
N ALA A 233 7.45 -0.16 4.84
CA ALA A 233 7.13 1.16 5.36
C ALA A 233 6.26 1.96 4.39
N GLY A 234 6.60 1.97 3.09
CA GLY A 234 5.84 2.71 2.07
C GLY A 234 4.43 2.18 1.86
N MET A 235 4.27 0.84 1.74
CA MET A 235 2.97 0.21 1.59
C MET A 235 2.12 0.36 2.86
N GLY A 236 2.74 0.25 4.04
CA GLY A 236 2.03 0.47 5.30
C GLY A 236 1.47 1.87 5.41
N ALA A 237 2.24 2.89 5.07
CA ALA A 237 1.75 4.26 5.06
C ALA A 237 0.59 4.46 4.06
N ASP A 238 0.64 3.83 2.87
CA ASP A 238 -0.44 3.87 1.86
C ASP A 238 -1.74 3.26 2.39
N LEU A 239 -1.67 2.09 3.01
CA LEU A 239 -2.84 1.41 3.56
C LEU A 239 -3.37 2.09 4.84
N PHE A 240 -2.49 2.69 5.66
CA PHE A 240 -2.91 3.56 6.75
C PHE A 240 -3.74 4.74 6.22
N GLY A 241 -3.23 5.41 5.18
CA GLY A 241 -3.96 6.48 4.47
C GLY A 241 -5.32 5.99 3.99
N SER A 242 -5.40 4.81 3.35
CA SER A 242 -6.65 4.26 2.84
C SER A 242 -7.71 4.05 3.93
N VAL A 243 -7.32 3.49 5.08
CA VAL A 243 -8.24 3.31 6.23
C VAL A 243 -8.68 4.66 6.79
N ALA A 244 -7.75 5.58 7.01
CA ALA A 244 -8.06 6.89 7.56
C ALA A 244 -8.98 7.70 6.63
N GLU A 245 -8.66 7.74 5.35
CA GLU A 245 -9.40 8.52 4.34
C GLU A 245 -10.79 7.97 4.05
N SER A 246 -10.93 6.65 3.87
CA SER A 246 -12.25 6.03 3.65
C SER A 246 -13.16 6.25 4.86
N THR A 247 -12.62 6.15 6.06
CA THR A 247 -13.37 6.42 7.28
C THR A 247 -13.72 7.89 7.41
N CYS A 248 -12.79 8.83 7.13
CA CYS A 248 -13.08 10.26 7.11
C CYS A 248 -14.18 10.61 6.09
N ALA A 249 -14.11 10.07 4.88
CA ALA A 249 -15.15 10.29 3.86
C ALA A 249 -16.54 9.84 4.35
N ALA A 250 -16.62 8.63 4.96
CA ALA A 250 -17.86 8.11 5.51
C ALA A 250 -18.38 8.94 6.70
N LEU A 251 -17.49 9.44 7.55
CA LEU A 251 -17.83 10.31 8.68
C LEU A 251 -18.40 11.67 8.20
N VAL A 252 -17.77 12.28 7.19
CA VAL A 252 -18.21 13.57 6.62
C VAL A 252 -19.59 13.41 5.99
N ILE A 253 -19.81 12.39 5.15
CA ILE A 253 -21.11 12.13 4.51
C ILE A 253 -22.15 11.73 5.57
N GLY A 254 -21.79 10.85 6.50
CA GLY A 254 -22.66 10.39 7.59
C GLY A 254 -23.08 11.51 8.53
N ALA A 255 -22.22 12.49 8.79
CA ALA A 255 -22.58 13.65 9.62
C ALA A 255 -23.74 14.46 9.06
N SER A 256 -23.82 14.59 7.74
CA SER A 256 -24.95 15.23 7.05
C SER A 256 -26.17 14.30 7.01
N ALA A 257 -25.97 13.01 6.70
CA ALA A 257 -27.06 12.04 6.56
C ALA A 257 -27.82 11.79 7.89
N PHE A 258 -27.13 11.82 9.03
CA PHE A 258 -27.69 11.51 10.34
C PHE A 258 -28.01 12.75 11.19
N ALA A 259 -27.84 13.95 10.64
CA ALA A 259 -28.07 15.20 11.38
C ALA A 259 -29.52 15.34 11.90
N ALA A 260 -30.50 14.83 11.16
CA ALA A 260 -31.93 14.92 11.50
C ALA A 260 -32.41 13.93 12.57
N ILE A 261 -31.55 12.98 13.02
CA ILE A 261 -31.92 11.99 14.04
C ILE A 261 -32.06 12.69 15.39
N SER A 262 -33.27 12.65 15.98
CA SER A 262 -33.58 13.30 17.25
C SER A 262 -32.97 12.58 18.45
N ASP A 263 -32.84 11.24 18.40
CA ASP A 263 -32.21 10.46 19.44
C ASP A 263 -30.67 10.65 19.36
N GLU A 264 -30.13 11.36 20.34
CA GLU A 264 -28.72 11.69 20.42
C GLU A 264 -27.81 10.43 20.51
N GLN A 265 -28.28 9.40 21.23
CA GLN A 265 -27.51 8.14 21.37
C GLN A 265 -27.46 7.38 20.04
N LEU A 266 -28.57 7.29 19.34
CA LEU A 266 -28.64 6.64 18.02
C LEU A 266 -27.86 7.44 16.98
N ARG A 267 -28.02 8.78 16.98
CA ARG A 267 -27.27 9.69 16.11
C ARG A 267 -25.76 9.52 16.28
N MET A 268 -25.27 9.48 17.52
CA MET A 268 -23.85 9.28 17.81
C MET A 268 -23.38 7.88 17.40
N SER A 269 -24.21 6.85 17.59
CA SER A 269 -23.89 5.50 17.15
C SER A 269 -23.80 5.41 15.64
N ALA A 270 -24.73 6.02 14.91
CA ALA A 270 -24.72 6.05 13.45
C ALA A 270 -23.51 6.86 12.91
N LEU A 271 -23.20 7.99 13.54
CA LEU A 271 -22.07 8.83 13.16
C LEU A 271 -20.72 8.10 13.28
N LEU A 272 -20.50 7.38 14.38
CA LEU A 272 -19.24 6.67 14.64
C LEU A 272 -19.21 5.24 14.07
N PHE A 273 -20.29 4.80 13.44
CA PHE A 273 -20.40 3.47 12.83
C PHE A 273 -19.27 3.15 11.84
N PRO A 274 -18.79 4.09 10.99
CA PRO A 274 -17.66 3.83 10.08
C PRO A 274 -16.39 3.38 10.80
N ILE A 275 -16.05 4.01 11.93
CA ILE A 275 -14.89 3.61 12.75
C ILE A 275 -15.11 2.24 13.38
N LEU A 276 -16.32 1.98 13.89
CA LEU A 276 -16.67 0.68 14.46
C LEU A 276 -16.62 -0.43 13.41
N ALA A 277 -17.15 -0.20 12.20
CA ALA A 277 -17.11 -1.17 11.12
C ALA A 277 -15.67 -1.57 10.76
N SER A 278 -14.75 -0.59 10.67
CA SER A 278 -13.32 -0.86 10.49
C SER A 278 -12.73 -1.64 11.67
N ALA A 279 -13.12 -1.31 12.91
CA ALA A 279 -12.64 -1.98 14.11
C ALA A 279 -13.09 -3.45 14.24
N VAL A 280 -14.29 -3.78 13.77
CA VAL A 280 -14.82 -5.15 13.75
C VAL A 280 -13.94 -6.08 12.92
N GLY A 281 -13.35 -5.58 11.85
CA GLY A 281 -12.39 -6.31 11.03
C GLY A 281 -11.18 -6.84 11.78
N ILE A 282 -10.78 -6.19 12.88
CA ILE A 282 -9.72 -6.69 13.77
C ILE A 282 -10.12 -8.05 14.36
N VAL A 283 -11.35 -8.17 14.86
CA VAL A 283 -11.83 -9.42 15.45
C VAL A 283 -11.87 -10.54 14.41
N ALA A 284 -12.43 -10.27 13.22
CA ALA A 284 -12.43 -11.21 12.11
C ALA A 284 -11.02 -11.68 11.75
N SER A 285 -10.08 -10.72 11.70
CA SER A 285 -8.67 -10.95 11.41
C SER A 285 -8.01 -11.83 12.51
N VAL A 286 -8.22 -11.52 13.79
CA VAL A 286 -7.66 -12.31 14.90
C VAL A 286 -8.21 -13.74 14.87
N LEU A 287 -9.49 -13.91 14.62
CA LEU A 287 -10.10 -15.24 14.53
C LEU A 287 -9.54 -16.05 13.35
N SER A 288 -9.26 -15.41 12.22
CA SER A 288 -8.70 -16.10 11.05
C SER A 288 -7.29 -16.64 11.29
N LEU A 289 -6.50 -16.06 12.22
CA LEU A 289 -5.14 -16.52 12.54
C LEU A 289 -5.10 -17.98 13.06
N PHE A 290 -6.16 -18.44 13.71
CA PHE A 290 -6.23 -19.81 14.21
C PHE A 290 -6.25 -20.88 13.11
N PHE A 291 -6.58 -20.49 11.88
CA PHE A 291 -6.69 -21.37 10.71
C PHE A 291 -5.42 -21.41 9.85
N ILE A 292 -4.38 -20.62 10.18
CA ILE A 292 -3.15 -20.51 9.39
C ILE A 292 -2.09 -21.48 9.93
N LYS A 293 -2.02 -22.69 9.36
CA LYS A 293 -1.04 -23.71 9.73
C LYS A 293 -0.60 -24.49 8.48
N PRO A 294 0.36 -23.99 7.69
CA PRO A 294 0.88 -24.75 6.57
C PRO A 294 1.69 -25.94 7.08
N LYS A 295 1.43 -27.13 6.54
CA LYS A 295 2.12 -28.38 6.92
C LYS A 295 3.18 -28.80 5.91
N SER A 296 3.30 -28.13 4.76
CA SER A 296 4.22 -28.44 3.67
C SER A 296 4.41 -27.19 2.78
N GLU A 297 5.48 -27.20 1.97
CA GLU A 297 5.85 -26.09 1.07
C GLU A 297 4.71 -25.69 0.12
N ASP A 298 4.04 -26.68 -0.47
CA ASP A 298 2.93 -26.50 -1.41
C ASP A 298 1.66 -25.91 -0.77
N LYS A 299 1.57 -25.86 0.56
CA LYS A 299 0.39 -25.37 1.32
C LYS A 299 0.53 -23.98 1.89
N VAL A 300 1.70 -23.35 1.79
CA VAL A 300 1.98 -22.02 2.35
C VAL A 300 1.04 -20.98 1.73
N GLU A 301 1.01 -20.90 0.39
CA GLU A 301 0.16 -19.97 -0.35
C GLU A 301 -1.33 -20.20 -0.04
N GLY A 302 -1.76 -21.46 -0.03
CA GLY A 302 -3.14 -21.82 0.31
C GLY A 302 -3.53 -21.41 1.73
N ALA A 303 -2.61 -21.49 2.70
CA ALA A 303 -2.85 -21.08 4.08
C ALA A 303 -3.06 -19.57 4.19
N LEU A 304 -2.25 -18.77 3.49
CA LEU A 304 -2.36 -17.30 3.46
C LEU A 304 -3.68 -16.88 2.78
N LYS A 305 -4.02 -17.48 1.64
CA LYS A 305 -5.27 -17.21 0.93
C LYS A 305 -6.51 -17.58 1.76
N ASN A 306 -6.48 -18.72 2.43
CA ASN A 306 -7.57 -19.15 3.29
C ASN A 306 -7.80 -18.18 4.46
N ALA A 307 -6.74 -17.57 5.01
CA ALA A 307 -6.87 -16.56 6.04
C ALA A 307 -7.67 -15.35 5.56
N LEU A 308 -7.39 -14.88 4.33
CA LEU A 308 -8.13 -13.78 3.73
C LEU A 308 -9.60 -14.15 3.48
N ILE A 309 -9.87 -15.32 2.94
CA ILE A 309 -11.25 -15.80 2.70
C ILE A 309 -12.01 -15.94 4.03
N ILE A 310 -11.41 -16.58 5.03
CA ILE A 310 -12.05 -16.79 6.34
C ILE A 310 -12.32 -15.46 7.03
N SER A 311 -11.36 -14.53 7.05
CA SER A 311 -11.56 -13.20 7.65
C SER A 311 -12.67 -12.43 6.95
N THR A 312 -12.78 -12.54 5.62
CA THR A 312 -13.85 -11.93 4.82
C THR A 312 -15.22 -12.47 5.21
N ILE A 313 -15.37 -13.80 5.31
CA ILE A 313 -16.62 -14.43 5.70
C ILE A 313 -17.01 -14.05 7.15
N LEU A 314 -16.05 -14.13 8.07
CA LEU A 314 -16.29 -13.77 9.48
C LEU A 314 -16.70 -12.30 9.62
N MET A 315 -16.05 -11.41 8.90
CA MET A 315 -16.42 -9.99 8.89
C MET A 315 -17.83 -9.77 8.39
N GLY A 316 -18.23 -10.40 7.27
CA GLY A 316 -19.59 -10.31 6.75
C GLY A 316 -20.64 -10.77 7.76
N ILE A 317 -20.38 -11.89 8.44
CA ILE A 317 -21.28 -12.43 9.49
C ILE A 317 -21.41 -11.46 10.68
N MET A 318 -20.29 -10.87 11.12
CA MET A 318 -20.30 -9.97 12.29
C MET A 318 -20.88 -8.59 11.96
N LEU A 319 -20.66 -8.08 10.77
CA LEU A 319 -21.17 -6.75 10.37
C LEU A 319 -22.69 -6.73 10.30
N TYR A 320 -23.37 -7.81 9.94
CA TYR A 320 -24.83 -7.83 9.80
C TYR A 320 -25.55 -7.40 11.10
N PRO A 321 -25.42 -8.10 12.22
CA PRO A 321 -26.10 -7.70 13.46
C PRO A 321 -25.64 -6.35 13.99
N ILE A 322 -24.37 -5.97 13.78
CA ILE A 322 -23.85 -4.68 14.24
C ILE A 322 -24.51 -3.55 13.45
N THR A 323 -24.61 -3.68 12.12
CA THR A 323 -25.28 -2.68 11.28
C THR A 323 -26.74 -2.51 11.64
N MET A 324 -27.47 -3.63 11.86
CA MET A 324 -28.89 -3.58 12.22
C MET A 324 -29.15 -2.90 13.57
N ASN A 325 -28.22 -2.98 14.52
CA ASN A 325 -28.38 -2.43 15.87
C ASN A 325 -27.80 -1.03 16.05
N MET A 326 -26.85 -0.61 15.22
CA MET A 326 -26.12 0.65 15.38
C MET A 326 -26.64 1.77 14.49
N LEU A 327 -27.32 1.43 13.39
CA LEU A 327 -27.91 2.39 12.48
C LEU A 327 -29.44 2.45 12.65
N PRO A 328 -30.06 3.61 12.37
CA PRO A 328 -31.52 3.73 12.32
C PRO A 328 -32.10 2.82 11.23
N GLU A 329 -33.33 2.31 11.45
CA GLU A 329 -34.01 1.46 10.47
C GLU A 329 -34.15 2.17 9.10
N SER A 330 -34.35 3.50 9.12
CA SER A 330 -34.40 4.34 7.91
C SER A 330 -33.77 5.71 8.18
N PHE A 331 -33.18 6.28 7.16
CA PHE A 331 -32.60 7.63 7.16
C PHE A 331 -32.69 8.25 5.76
N MET A 332 -32.53 9.56 5.68
CA MET A 332 -32.69 10.31 4.43
C MET A 332 -31.35 10.87 3.96
N ILE A 333 -31.04 10.71 2.67
CA ILE A 333 -29.95 11.41 1.99
C ILE A 333 -30.53 12.01 0.70
N ASP A 334 -30.36 13.30 0.49
CA ASP A 334 -30.82 14.01 -0.71
C ASP A 334 -32.31 13.73 -1.04
N ASN A 335 -33.19 13.73 -0.01
CA ASN A 335 -34.61 13.39 -0.09
C ASN A 335 -34.95 11.95 -0.52
N VAL A 336 -33.98 11.05 -0.52
CA VAL A 336 -34.19 9.62 -0.75
C VAL A 336 -34.07 8.87 0.57
N SER A 337 -35.03 7.95 0.84
CA SER A 337 -35.04 7.12 2.05
C SER A 337 -34.21 5.86 1.83
N TYR A 338 -33.24 5.62 2.72
CA TYR A 338 -32.41 4.44 2.76
C TYR A 338 -32.59 3.68 4.07
N THR A 339 -32.12 2.43 4.11
CA THR A 339 -32.25 1.53 5.28
C THR A 339 -30.89 1.09 5.80
N ASN A 340 -30.84 0.67 7.08
CA ASN A 340 -29.65 0.06 7.66
C ASN A 340 -29.24 -1.22 6.91
N SER A 341 -30.20 -2.03 6.42
CA SER A 341 -29.88 -3.20 5.59
C SER A 341 -29.22 -2.82 4.25
N GLY A 342 -29.57 -1.68 3.67
CA GLY A 342 -28.90 -1.14 2.50
C GLY A 342 -27.42 -0.84 2.79
N VAL A 343 -27.13 -0.23 3.94
CA VAL A 343 -25.74 0.02 4.35
C VAL A 343 -24.94 -1.29 4.51
N PHE A 344 -25.57 -2.33 5.09
CA PHE A 344 -24.94 -3.65 5.16
C PHE A 344 -24.61 -4.22 3.78
N TRP A 345 -25.53 -4.13 2.81
CA TRP A 345 -25.28 -4.63 1.46
C TRP A 345 -24.19 -3.84 0.73
N ALA A 346 -24.09 -2.53 0.97
CA ALA A 346 -22.98 -1.73 0.46
C ALA A 346 -21.62 -2.17 1.05
N LEU A 347 -21.54 -2.39 2.37
CA LEU A 347 -20.37 -2.95 3.04
C LEU A 347 -20.00 -4.33 2.49
N ALA A 348 -20.99 -5.22 2.36
CA ALA A 348 -20.79 -6.58 1.87
C ALA A 348 -20.32 -6.61 0.41
N ALA A 349 -20.86 -5.70 -0.44
CA ALA A 349 -20.41 -5.55 -1.83
C ALA A 349 -18.93 -5.14 -1.90
N GLY A 350 -18.50 -4.17 -1.07
CA GLY A 350 -17.10 -3.77 -0.98
C GLY A 350 -16.19 -4.90 -0.49
N LEU A 351 -16.60 -5.58 0.58
CA LEU A 351 -15.87 -6.71 1.18
C LEU A 351 -15.67 -7.85 0.16
N LEU A 352 -16.74 -8.24 -0.54
CA LEU A 352 -16.69 -9.29 -1.57
C LEU A 352 -15.86 -8.84 -2.78
N SER A 353 -16.03 -7.59 -3.21
CA SER A 353 -15.29 -7.03 -4.34
C SER A 353 -13.78 -7.01 -4.07
N GLY A 354 -13.35 -6.65 -2.86
CA GLY A 354 -11.94 -6.70 -2.47
C GLY A 354 -11.34 -8.09 -2.58
N LEU A 355 -12.06 -9.09 -2.05
CA LEU A 355 -11.64 -10.50 -2.17
C LEU A 355 -11.56 -10.95 -3.63
N LEU A 356 -12.58 -10.64 -4.45
CA LEU A 356 -12.62 -11.05 -5.86
C LEU A 356 -11.53 -10.36 -6.68
N ILE A 357 -11.26 -9.08 -6.46
CA ILE A 357 -10.16 -8.35 -7.12
C ILE A 357 -8.82 -9.01 -6.79
N GLY A 358 -8.59 -9.36 -5.52
CA GLY A 358 -7.39 -10.08 -5.11
C GLY A 358 -7.23 -11.42 -5.83
N LEU A 359 -8.29 -12.23 -5.91
CA LEU A 359 -8.28 -13.54 -6.62
C LEU A 359 -8.10 -13.38 -8.13
N ILE A 360 -8.67 -12.34 -8.74
CA ILE A 360 -8.45 -12.03 -10.16
C ILE A 360 -6.99 -11.63 -10.40
N THR A 361 -6.42 -10.82 -9.51
CA THR A 361 -5.01 -10.44 -9.58
C THR A 361 -4.12 -11.67 -9.51
N GLU A 362 -4.38 -12.60 -8.57
CA GLU A 362 -3.68 -13.89 -8.49
C GLU A 362 -3.75 -14.66 -9.83
N TYR A 363 -4.93 -14.73 -10.43
CA TYR A 363 -5.10 -15.43 -11.71
C TYR A 363 -4.19 -14.87 -12.82
N TYR A 364 -4.01 -13.55 -12.86
CA TYR A 364 -3.19 -12.91 -13.89
C TYR A 364 -1.69 -12.83 -13.53
N THR A 365 -1.32 -12.99 -12.27
CA THR A 365 0.07 -12.82 -11.83
C THR A 365 0.75 -14.10 -11.35
N SER A 366 0.00 -15.17 -10.99
CA SER A 366 0.61 -16.42 -10.54
C SER A 366 0.94 -17.37 -11.70
N HIS A 367 2.13 -17.96 -11.66
CA HIS A 367 2.59 -18.97 -12.62
C HIS A 367 1.79 -20.28 -12.59
N ARG A 368 0.91 -20.48 -11.62
CA ARG A 368 -0.05 -21.60 -11.60
C ARG A 368 -1.06 -21.53 -12.72
N TYR A 369 -1.35 -20.33 -13.22
CA TYR A 369 -2.37 -20.08 -14.23
C TYR A 369 -1.77 -19.82 -15.62
N LYS A 370 -2.62 -20.00 -16.62
CA LYS A 370 -2.27 -19.90 -18.04
C LYS A 370 -1.67 -18.54 -18.43
N PRO A 371 -2.18 -17.36 -17.97
CA PRO A 371 -1.68 -16.07 -18.43
C PRO A 371 -0.17 -15.88 -18.24
N VAL A 372 0.34 -16.18 -17.05
CA VAL A 372 1.79 -16.07 -16.77
C VAL A 372 2.61 -17.07 -17.54
N ARG A 373 2.09 -18.30 -17.72
CA ARG A 373 2.77 -19.31 -18.54
C ARG A 373 2.87 -18.92 -20.02
N GLU A 374 1.91 -18.17 -20.54
CA GLU A 374 1.98 -17.61 -21.90
C GLU A 374 3.07 -16.53 -22.00
N VAL A 375 3.25 -15.68 -20.98
CA VAL A 375 4.38 -14.74 -20.90
C VAL A 375 5.72 -15.48 -20.86
N ALA A 376 5.83 -16.54 -20.05
CA ALA A 376 7.01 -17.41 -20.04
C ALA A 376 7.26 -18.07 -21.40
N GLN A 377 6.21 -18.55 -22.08
CA GLN A 377 6.32 -19.15 -23.43
C GLN A 377 6.83 -18.13 -24.45
N ALA A 378 6.40 -16.87 -24.37
CA ALA A 378 6.85 -15.79 -25.25
C ALA A 378 8.36 -15.50 -25.11
N SER A 379 8.96 -15.81 -23.94
CA SER A 379 10.41 -15.67 -23.71
C SER A 379 11.26 -16.57 -24.64
N LYS A 380 10.70 -17.67 -25.16
CA LYS A 380 11.41 -18.54 -26.14
C LYS A 380 11.74 -17.84 -27.45
N THR A 381 10.97 -16.81 -27.80
CA THR A 381 11.18 -16.05 -29.05
C THR A 381 11.96 -14.75 -28.79
N GLY A 382 12.24 -14.41 -27.55
CA GLY A 382 13.08 -13.28 -27.15
C GLY A 382 12.41 -12.28 -26.24
N ALA A 383 13.17 -11.26 -25.82
CA ALA A 383 12.72 -10.25 -24.86
C ALA A 383 11.57 -9.38 -25.41
N ALA A 384 11.58 -9.02 -26.71
CA ALA A 384 10.55 -8.18 -27.30
C ALA A 384 9.16 -8.82 -27.20
N THR A 385 9.04 -10.10 -27.52
CA THR A 385 7.79 -10.86 -27.40
C THR A 385 7.36 -11.04 -25.95
N ASN A 386 8.29 -11.29 -25.03
CA ASN A 386 7.99 -11.33 -23.61
C ASN A 386 7.38 -10.00 -23.12
N ILE A 387 7.96 -8.85 -23.49
CA ILE A 387 7.44 -7.52 -23.13
C ILE A 387 6.03 -7.31 -23.71
N ILE A 388 5.80 -7.64 -24.99
CA ILE A 388 4.47 -7.49 -25.62
C ILE A 388 3.41 -8.32 -24.89
N TYR A 389 3.72 -9.58 -24.57
CA TYR A 389 2.77 -10.46 -23.87
C TYR A 389 2.45 -9.99 -22.45
N GLY A 390 3.45 -9.48 -21.71
CA GLY A 390 3.22 -8.93 -20.38
C GLY A 390 2.40 -7.65 -20.39
N LEU A 391 2.63 -6.73 -21.35
CA LEU A 391 1.78 -5.53 -21.52
C LEU A 391 0.33 -5.92 -21.90
N SER A 392 0.17 -6.86 -22.83
CA SER A 392 -1.15 -7.37 -23.22
C SER A 392 -1.90 -7.98 -22.02
N LEU A 393 -1.20 -8.78 -21.21
CA LEU A 393 -1.74 -9.35 -19.99
C LEU A 393 -2.18 -8.26 -19.01
N GLY A 394 -1.34 -7.24 -18.79
CA GLY A 394 -1.68 -6.13 -17.88
C GLY A 394 -2.92 -5.38 -18.31
N TYR A 395 -3.06 -5.05 -19.60
CA TYR A 395 -4.26 -4.38 -20.11
C TYR A 395 -5.51 -5.26 -19.93
N ASN A 396 -5.43 -6.55 -20.27
CA ASN A 396 -6.55 -7.46 -20.08
C ASN A 396 -6.93 -7.65 -18.61
N SER A 397 -5.95 -7.69 -17.72
CA SER A 397 -6.15 -7.89 -16.28
C SER A 397 -6.88 -6.74 -15.58
N SER A 398 -6.92 -5.55 -16.18
CA SER A 398 -7.63 -4.40 -15.61
C SER A 398 -9.15 -4.45 -15.82
N VAL A 399 -9.63 -5.22 -16.81
CA VAL A 399 -11.04 -5.20 -17.23
C VAL A 399 -11.98 -5.71 -16.13
N LEU A 400 -11.75 -6.91 -15.62
CA LEU A 400 -12.63 -7.51 -14.61
C LEU A 400 -12.64 -6.74 -13.27
N PRO A 401 -11.49 -6.31 -12.72
CA PRO A 401 -11.48 -5.45 -11.53
C PRO A 401 -12.26 -4.16 -11.72
N MET A 402 -12.13 -3.50 -12.88
CA MET A 402 -12.91 -2.28 -13.16
C MET A 402 -14.41 -2.54 -13.21
N MET A 403 -14.84 -3.66 -13.79
CA MET A 403 -16.26 -4.06 -13.79
C MET A 403 -16.76 -4.32 -12.36
N LEU A 404 -15.95 -4.95 -11.51
CA LEU A 404 -16.31 -5.19 -10.10
C LEU A 404 -16.39 -3.89 -9.30
N ILE A 405 -15.46 -2.97 -9.50
CA ILE A 405 -15.51 -1.64 -8.87
C ILE A 405 -16.77 -0.91 -9.32
N ALA A 406 -17.07 -0.89 -10.63
CA ALA A 406 -18.28 -0.26 -11.16
C ALA A 406 -19.57 -0.88 -10.57
N ALA A 407 -19.65 -2.20 -10.49
CA ALA A 407 -20.76 -2.91 -9.86
C ALA A 407 -20.89 -2.54 -8.36
N THR A 408 -19.77 -2.48 -7.64
CA THR A 408 -19.75 -2.09 -6.22
C THR A 408 -20.24 -0.65 -6.02
N VAL A 409 -19.84 0.27 -6.90
CA VAL A 409 -20.32 1.66 -6.90
C VAL A 409 -21.82 1.71 -7.10
N VAL A 410 -22.36 1.00 -8.12
CA VAL A 410 -23.79 0.94 -8.39
C VAL A 410 -24.56 0.36 -7.19
N ILE A 411 -24.10 -0.75 -6.62
CA ILE A 411 -24.72 -1.36 -5.43
C ILE A 411 -24.69 -0.36 -4.26
N GLY A 412 -23.54 0.28 -4.02
CA GLY A 412 -23.39 1.28 -2.96
C GLY A 412 -24.40 2.41 -3.09
N VAL A 413 -24.51 3.00 -4.28
CA VAL A 413 -25.44 4.13 -4.56
C VAL A 413 -26.90 3.69 -4.41
N VAL A 414 -27.29 2.56 -4.98
CA VAL A 414 -28.65 2.04 -4.90
C VAL A 414 -29.06 1.72 -3.46
N CYS A 415 -28.12 1.16 -2.68
CA CYS A 415 -28.40 0.70 -1.32
C CYS A 415 -28.36 1.81 -0.26
N ALA A 416 -27.46 2.80 -0.38
CA ALA A 416 -27.28 3.83 0.64
C ALA A 416 -26.73 5.16 0.09
N GLY A 417 -26.96 5.47 -1.19
CA GLY A 417 -26.51 6.73 -1.80
C GLY A 417 -25.00 6.91 -1.76
N MET A 418 -24.56 8.16 -1.64
CA MET A 418 -23.10 8.47 -1.53
C MET A 418 -22.48 7.88 -0.26
N TYR A 419 -23.24 7.76 0.83
CA TYR A 419 -22.79 7.06 2.04
C TYR A 419 -22.49 5.59 1.78
N GLY A 420 -23.28 4.94 0.91
CA GLY A 420 -23.06 3.55 0.51
C GLY A 420 -21.73 3.33 -0.21
N ILE A 421 -21.28 4.28 -1.03
CA ILE A 421 -19.94 4.19 -1.67
C ILE A 421 -18.84 4.23 -0.61
N ALA A 422 -18.94 5.14 0.36
CA ALA A 422 -17.97 5.25 1.44
C ALA A 422 -17.96 4.00 2.33
N MET A 423 -19.15 3.43 2.61
CA MET A 423 -19.26 2.18 3.35
C MET A 423 -18.74 0.98 2.56
N ALA A 424 -18.88 0.95 1.23
CA ALA A 424 -18.27 -0.07 0.39
C ALA A 424 -16.74 0.01 0.42
N ALA A 425 -16.16 1.21 0.45
CA ALA A 425 -14.71 1.40 0.64
C ALA A 425 -14.23 0.84 2.00
N ILE A 426 -14.98 1.10 3.07
CA ILE A 426 -14.71 0.53 4.41
C ILE A 426 -14.88 -0.99 4.39
N GLY A 427 -15.92 -1.50 3.73
CA GLY A 427 -16.13 -2.94 3.57
C GLY A 427 -14.94 -3.61 2.88
N MET A 428 -14.46 -3.01 1.78
CA MET A 428 -13.28 -3.52 1.07
C MET A 428 -12.03 -3.54 1.97
N LEU A 429 -11.82 -2.53 2.79
CA LEU A 429 -10.70 -2.45 3.76
C LEU A 429 -10.93 -3.26 5.04
N GLY A 430 -12.08 -3.88 5.19
CA GLY A 430 -12.50 -4.49 6.45
C GLY A 430 -11.59 -5.59 6.99
N THR A 431 -10.88 -6.31 6.14
CA THR A 431 -9.91 -7.35 6.53
C THR A 431 -8.46 -6.91 6.38
N ILE A 432 -8.22 -5.58 6.41
CA ILE A 432 -6.91 -5.00 6.17
C ILE A 432 -5.80 -5.52 7.09
N ALA A 433 -6.12 -5.86 8.35
CA ALA A 433 -5.14 -6.38 9.28
C ALA A 433 -4.52 -7.70 8.80
N VAL A 434 -5.33 -8.62 8.25
CA VAL A 434 -4.83 -9.84 7.61
C VAL A 434 -4.23 -9.55 6.24
N GLY A 435 -4.88 -8.71 5.43
CA GLY A 435 -4.36 -8.32 4.12
C GLY A 435 -2.94 -7.78 4.21
N LEU A 436 -2.70 -6.82 5.10
CA LEU A 436 -1.37 -6.26 5.31
C LEU A 436 -0.39 -7.22 5.99
N THR A 437 -0.89 -8.15 6.83
CA THR A 437 -0.04 -9.23 7.36
C THR A 437 0.54 -10.08 6.25
N ILE A 438 -0.29 -10.45 5.28
CA ILE A 438 0.09 -11.26 4.13
C ILE A 438 1.02 -10.48 3.19
N ASP A 439 0.74 -9.20 2.99
CA ASP A 439 1.59 -8.32 2.19
C ASP A 439 2.99 -8.18 2.78
N ALA A 440 3.09 -7.84 4.06
CA ALA A 440 4.37 -7.66 4.75
C ALA A 440 5.14 -8.99 4.96
N TYR A 441 4.46 -10.14 4.90
CA TYR A 441 5.10 -11.45 4.88
C TYR A 441 6.01 -11.61 3.64
N GLY A 442 5.60 -11.09 2.48
CA GLY A 442 6.37 -11.18 1.22
C GLY A 442 7.80 -10.65 1.35
N PRO A 443 8.00 -9.35 1.61
CA PRO A 443 9.34 -8.78 1.77
C PRO A 443 10.18 -9.41 2.89
N VAL A 444 9.55 -9.89 3.97
CA VAL A 444 10.29 -10.61 5.03
C VAL A 444 10.79 -11.95 4.55
N SER A 445 10.02 -12.68 3.73
CA SER A 445 10.44 -13.98 3.18
C SER A 445 11.48 -13.82 2.07
N ASP A 446 11.35 -12.81 1.23
CA ASP A 446 12.30 -12.46 0.16
C ASP A 446 13.67 -12.11 0.76
N ASN A 447 13.71 -11.13 1.65
CA ASN A 447 14.93 -10.78 2.39
C ASN A 447 15.55 -11.96 3.16
N ALA A 448 14.75 -12.90 3.67
CA ALA A 448 15.28 -14.10 4.31
C ALA A 448 16.01 -14.99 3.29
N GLY A 449 15.58 -15.02 2.04
CA GLY A 449 16.26 -15.68 0.93
C GLY A 449 17.61 -15.03 0.64
N GLY A 450 17.64 -13.72 0.47
CA GLY A 450 18.86 -12.95 0.26
C GLY A 450 19.88 -13.11 1.40
N ILE A 451 19.41 -13.05 2.66
CA ILE A 451 20.26 -13.28 3.83
C ILE A 451 20.83 -14.71 3.85
N ALA A 452 20.03 -15.71 3.50
CA ALA A 452 20.47 -17.09 3.46
C ALA A 452 21.58 -17.32 2.42
N GLU A 453 21.48 -16.66 1.25
CA GLU A 453 22.50 -16.69 0.20
C GLU A 453 23.77 -15.95 0.66
N MET A 454 23.65 -14.70 1.11
CA MET A 454 24.77 -13.90 1.60
C MET A 454 25.53 -14.57 2.76
N ALA A 455 24.82 -15.29 3.63
CA ALA A 455 25.42 -16.03 4.74
C ALA A 455 25.95 -17.41 4.33
N GLU A 456 25.80 -17.82 3.07
CA GLU A 456 26.22 -19.13 2.53
C GLU A 456 25.63 -20.31 3.33
N MET A 457 24.33 -20.23 3.69
CA MET A 457 23.67 -21.24 4.54
C MET A 457 23.45 -22.58 3.84
N GLY A 458 23.63 -22.65 2.53
CA GLY A 458 23.54 -23.85 1.71
C GLY A 458 22.23 -24.03 0.97
N LYS A 459 22.27 -24.86 -0.10
CA LYS A 459 21.19 -25.01 -1.08
C LYS A 459 19.85 -25.49 -0.50
N ASP A 460 19.88 -26.36 0.51
CA ASP A 460 18.64 -26.86 1.12
C ASP A 460 17.87 -25.79 1.88
N ILE A 461 18.60 -24.85 2.50
CA ILE A 461 18.00 -23.73 3.23
C ILE A 461 17.49 -22.70 2.24
N ARG A 462 18.32 -22.39 1.21
CA ARG A 462 17.87 -21.51 0.11
C ARG A 462 16.58 -22.03 -0.54
N LYS A 463 16.48 -23.31 -0.83
CA LYS A 463 15.26 -23.92 -1.37
C LYS A 463 14.04 -23.68 -0.49
N ARG A 464 14.18 -23.74 0.85
CA ARG A 464 13.08 -23.48 1.77
C ARG A 464 12.69 -22.00 1.81
N THR A 465 13.67 -21.09 1.80
CA THR A 465 13.40 -19.66 1.73
C THR A 465 12.78 -19.25 0.39
N ASP A 466 13.24 -19.83 -0.73
CA ASP A 466 12.64 -19.61 -2.06
C ASP A 466 11.17 -20.08 -2.13
N ALA A 467 10.84 -21.17 -1.41
CA ALA A 467 9.45 -21.62 -1.35
C ALA A 467 8.56 -20.65 -0.53
N LEU A 468 9.10 -20.00 0.50
CA LEU A 468 8.40 -18.95 1.25
C LEU A 468 8.28 -17.68 0.42
N ASP A 469 9.32 -17.29 -0.31
CA ASP A 469 9.35 -16.14 -1.20
C ASP A 469 8.34 -16.30 -2.35
N ALA A 470 8.31 -17.45 -3.01
CA ALA A 470 7.32 -17.73 -4.07
C ALA A 470 5.87 -17.60 -3.60
N ALA A 471 5.59 -18.04 -2.35
CA ALA A 471 4.28 -17.85 -1.74
C ALA A 471 4.04 -16.37 -1.41
N GLY A 472 5.06 -15.65 -0.95
CA GLY A 472 5.05 -14.22 -0.66
C GLY A 472 4.74 -13.38 -1.87
N ASN A 473 5.40 -13.63 -3.00
CA ASN A 473 5.20 -12.90 -4.26
C ASN A 473 3.77 -13.06 -4.81
N THR A 474 3.22 -14.29 -4.74
CA THR A 474 1.83 -14.53 -5.16
C THR A 474 0.84 -13.78 -4.27
N THR A 475 1.05 -13.80 -2.97
CA THR A 475 0.13 -13.16 -2.01
C THR A 475 0.32 -11.64 -1.96
N ALA A 476 1.52 -11.11 -2.17
CA ALA A 476 1.76 -9.68 -2.32
C ALA A 476 1.05 -9.12 -3.56
N ALA A 477 0.96 -9.88 -4.66
CA ALA A 477 0.17 -9.49 -5.82
C ALA A 477 -1.33 -9.37 -5.48
N ILE A 478 -1.88 -10.30 -4.66
CA ILE A 478 -3.26 -10.21 -4.13
C ILE A 478 -3.45 -8.91 -3.34
N GLY A 479 -2.51 -8.60 -2.45
CA GLY A 479 -2.52 -7.39 -1.64
C GLY A 479 -2.46 -6.12 -2.47
N LYS A 480 -1.61 -6.07 -3.49
CA LYS A 480 -1.53 -4.92 -4.43
C LYS A 480 -2.86 -4.71 -5.17
N GLY A 481 -3.50 -5.79 -5.67
CA GLY A 481 -4.82 -5.70 -6.29
C GLY A 481 -5.90 -5.15 -5.34
N PHE A 482 -5.91 -5.65 -4.11
CA PHE A 482 -6.76 -5.17 -3.03
C PHE A 482 -6.51 -3.70 -2.68
N ALA A 483 -5.24 -3.28 -2.58
CA ALA A 483 -4.85 -1.90 -2.30
C ALA A 483 -5.33 -0.94 -3.41
N ILE A 484 -5.19 -1.32 -4.69
CA ILE A 484 -5.64 -0.50 -5.82
C ILE A 484 -7.18 -0.39 -5.83
N GLY A 485 -7.90 -1.50 -5.65
CA GLY A 485 -9.35 -1.51 -5.59
C GLY A 485 -9.91 -0.64 -4.45
N SER A 486 -9.30 -0.76 -3.26
CA SER A 486 -9.69 0.06 -2.10
C SER A 486 -9.37 1.55 -2.30
N ALA A 487 -8.25 1.88 -2.94
CA ALA A 487 -7.90 3.24 -3.28
C ALA A 487 -8.90 3.86 -4.27
N ALA A 488 -9.41 3.09 -5.22
CA ALA A 488 -10.44 3.52 -6.15
C ALA A 488 -11.74 3.92 -5.43
N LEU A 489 -12.26 3.05 -4.58
CA LEU A 489 -13.48 3.33 -3.81
C LEU A 489 -13.27 4.45 -2.79
N THR A 490 -12.11 4.49 -2.11
CA THR A 490 -11.76 5.56 -1.17
C THR A 490 -11.70 6.92 -1.86
N SER A 491 -11.04 7.00 -3.02
CA SER A 491 -10.95 8.25 -3.79
C SER A 491 -12.32 8.70 -4.29
N LEU A 492 -13.19 7.76 -4.71
CA LEU A 492 -14.56 8.08 -5.09
C LEU A 492 -15.40 8.57 -3.89
N ALA A 493 -15.25 7.94 -2.72
CA ALA A 493 -15.90 8.36 -1.50
C ALA A 493 -15.45 9.76 -1.06
N LEU A 494 -14.15 10.07 -1.13
CA LEU A 494 -13.60 11.40 -0.87
C LEU A 494 -14.10 12.44 -1.88
N THR A 495 -14.16 12.07 -3.16
CA THR A 495 -14.72 12.94 -4.20
C THR A 495 -16.20 13.21 -3.93
N SER A 496 -16.97 12.20 -3.50
CA SER A 496 -18.37 12.37 -3.09
C SER A 496 -18.51 13.31 -1.88
N ALA A 497 -17.65 13.15 -0.86
CA ALA A 497 -17.60 14.04 0.29
C ALA A 497 -17.23 15.49 -0.12
N PHE A 498 -16.28 15.64 -1.05
CA PHE A 498 -15.92 16.93 -1.63
C PHE A 498 -17.11 17.61 -2.34
N LEU A 499 -17.85 16.87 -3.19
CA LEU A 499 -19.03 17.39 -3.90
C LEU A 499 -20.13 17.81 -2.93
N THR A 500 -20.42 16.97 -1.94
CA THR A 500 -21.42 17.26 -0.88
C THR A 500 -21.03 18.53 -0.13
N ARG A 501 -19.77 18.65 0.27
CA ARG A 501 -19.26 19.81 1.02
C ARG A 501 -19.21 21.09 0.19
N ALA A 502 -18.91 20.98 -1.11
CA ALA A 502 -18.90 22.10 -2.04
C ALA A 502 -20.33 22.55 -2.46
N HIS A 503 -21.37 21.87 -1.96
CA HIS A 503 -22.77 22.07 -2.34
C HIS A 503 -23.00 22.02 -3.86
N ILE A 504 -22.26 21.12 -4.55
CA ILE A 504 -22.38 20.93 -5.98
C ILE A 504 -23.49 19.94 -6.28
N THR A 505 -24.47 20.38 -7.10
CA THR A 505 -25.54 19.51 -7.56
C THR A 505 -25.11 18.63 -8.75
N PRO A 506 -25.74 17.47 -8.97
CA PRO A 506 -25.41 16.59 -10.10
C PRO A 506 -25.44 17.28 -11.46
N ASP A 507 -26.35 18.22 -11.66
CA ASP A 507 -26.51 19.00 -12.91
C ASP A 507 -25.26 19.87 -13.20
N GLN A 508 -24.56 20.30 -12.18
CA GLN A 508 -23.37 21.17 -12.30
C GLN A 508 -22.12 20.39 -12.71
N ILE A 509 -22.10 19.07 -12.50
CA ILE A 509 -20.98 18.18 -12.85
C ILE A 509 -21.30 17.28 -14.06
N GLY A 510 -22.34 17.59 -14.81
CA GLY A 510 -22.67 16.87 -16.02
C GLY A 510 -21.54 16.92 -17.06
N LEU A 511 -21.35 15.83 -17.81
CA LEU A 511 -20.32 15.73 -18.86
C LEU A 511 -20.49 16.76 -19.99
N THR A 512 -21.67 17.38 -20.10
CA THR A 512 -21.96 18.47 -21.04
C THR A 512 -21.43 19.84 -20.57
N ASN A 513 -21.02 19.96 -19.30
CA ASN A 513 -20.36 21.16 -18.79
C ASN A 513 -18.93 21.23 -19.30
N PRO A 514 -18.54 22.24 -20.13
CA PRO A 514 -17.21 22.30 -20.70
C PRO A 514 -16.09 22.38 -19.67
N THR A 515 -16.35 23.02 -18.53
CA THR A 515 -15.37 23.16 -17.44
C THR A 515 -15.05 21.80 -16.80
N VAL A 516 -16.10 20.99 -16.56
CA VAL A 516 -15.95 19.63 -16.03
C VAL A 516 -15.24 18.75 -17.04
N LEU A 517 -15.61 18.84 -18.33
CA LEU A 517 -14.95 18.08 -19.39
C LEU A 517 -13.47 18.44 -19.54
N ALA A 518 -13.13 19.72 -19.50
CA ALA A 518 -11.73 20.16 -19.50
C ALA A 518 -10.98 19.61 -18.28
N GLY A 519 -11.57 19.66 -17.10
CA GLY A 519 -11.03 19.05 -15.89
C GLY A 519 -10.79 17.55 -16.04
N LEU A 520 -11.76 16.81 -16.61
CA LEU A 520 -11.67 15.37 -16.83
C LEU A 520 -10.49 15.01 -17.76
N LEU A 521 -10.29 15.78 -18.83
CA LEU A 521 -9.14 15.57 -19.74
C LEU A 521 -7.80 15.81 -19.06
N VAL A 522 -7.68 16.91 -18.30
CA VAL A 522 -6.48 17.21 -17.50
C VAL A 522 -6.24 16.10 -16.48
N GLY A 523 -7.28 15.74 -15.71
CA GLY A 523 -7.21 14.69 -14.71
C GLY A 523 -6.80 13.34 -15.28
N GLY A 524 -7.35 12.97 -16.45
CA GLY A 524 -6.98 11.74 -17.14
C GLY A 524 -5.52 11.69 -17.61
N ALA A 525 -4.90 12.83 -17.90
CA ALA A 525 -3.50 12.92 -18.28
C ALA A 525 -2.53 12.80 -17.08
N LEU A 526 -2.96 13.16 -15.87
CA LEU A 526 -2.09 13.20 -14.68
C LEU A 526 -1.47 11.84 -14.31
N PRO A 527 -2.19 10.71 -14.31
CA PRO A 527 -1.61 9.39 -14.02
C PRO A 527 -0.48 9.02 -14.99
N PHE A 528 -0.61 9.37 -16.27
CA PHE A 528 0.45 9.14 -17.26
C PHE A 528 1.66 10.02 -17.03
N ALA A 529 1.45 11.31 -16.75
CA ALA A 529 2.54 12.22 -16.42
C ALA A 529 3.29 11.78 -15.16
N PHE A 530 2.55 11.40 -14.11
CA PHE A 530 3.10 10.91 -12.86
C PHE A 530 3.89 9.61 -13.05
N SER A 531 3.33 8.63 -13.79
CA SER A 531 4.02 7.38 -14.09
C SER A 531 5.28 7.59 -14.92
N ALA A 532 5.24 8.49 -15.91
CA ALA A 532 6.44 8.84 -16.69
C ALA A 532 7.54 9.44 -15.81
N MET A 533 7.16 10.31 -14.85
CA MET A 533 8.10 10.89 -13.90
C MET A 533 8.70 9.84 -12.97
N THR A 534 7.88 8.97 -12.37
CA THR A 534 8.35 7.95 -11.42
C THR A 534 9.22 6.89 -12.09
N MET A 535 8.85 6.40 -13.28
CA MET A 535 9.67 5.47 -14.07
C MET A 535 11.03 6.07 -14.46
N ARG A 536 11.02 7.32 -14.91
CA ARG A 536 12.27 8.04 -15.23
C ARG A 536 13.15 8.21 -14.00
N SER A 537 12.53 8.48 -12.85
CA SER A 537 13.22 8.62 -11.56
C SER A 537 13.92 7.33 -11.14
N VAL A 538 13.25 6.17 -11.29
CA VAL A 538 13.87 4.85 -11.06
C VAL A 538 15.08 4.67 -11.98
N GLY A 539 14.92 4.91 -13.29
CA GLY A 539 16.01 4.77 -14.25
C GLY A 539 17.22 5.65 -13.92
N GLN A 540 16.99 6.90 -13.53
CA GLN A 540 18.08 7.82 -13.16
C GLN A 540 18.80 7.38 -11.87
N ALA A 541 18.06 6.93 -10.86
CA ALA A 541 18.65 6.43 -9.62
C ALA A 541 19.40 5.10 -9.86
N ALA A 542 18.86 4.22 -10.73
CA ALA A 542 19.54 2.99 -11.13
C ALA A 542 20.86 3.22 -11.85
N PHE A 543 20.96 4.26 -12.71
CA PHE A 543 22.23 4.61 -13.35
C PHE A 543 23.32 4.96 -12.35
N GLU A 544 23.00 5.74 -11.31
CA GLU A 544 23.96 6.09 -10.27
C GLU A 544 24.45 4.82 -9.50
N MET A 545 23.55 3.88 -9.26
CA MET A 545 23.85 2.60 -8.61
C MET A 545 24.72 1.72 -9.50
N ILE A 546 24.36 1.55 -10.77
CA ILE A 546 25.14 0.76 -11.76
C ILE A 546 26.58 1.25 -11.84
N GLU A 547 26.80 2.56 -11.94
CA GLU A 547 28.16 3.13 -12.01
C GLU A 547 28.94 2.88 -10.73
N GLU A 548 28.31 2.92 -9.56
CA GLU A 548 28.96 2.62 -8.29
C GLU A 548 29.34 1.12 -8.18
N VAL A 549 28.44 0.22 -8.56
CA VAL A 549 28.76 -1.23 -8.55
C VAL A 549 29.88 -1.55 -9.50
N ARG A 550 29.87 -0.99 -10.73
CA ARG A 550 30.95 -1.15 -11.70
C ARG A 550 32.27 -0.57 -11.18
N ARG A 551 32.22 0.60 -10.50
CA ARG A 551 33.41 1.20 -9.89
C ARG A 551 34.02 0.26 -8.84
N GLN A 552 33.20 -0.29 -7.95
CA GLN A 552 33.69 -1.18 -6.90
C GLN A 552 34.28 -2.47 -7.47
N PHE A 553 33.65 -3.09 -8.46
CA PHE A 553 34.22 -4.27 -9.12
C PHE A 553 35.57 -3.98 -9.81
N ARG A 554 35.77 -2.78 -10.33
CA ARG A 554 37.04 -2.38 -10.99
C ARG A 554 38.11 -1.95 -10.00
N GLU A 555 37.73 -1.22 -8.93
CA GLU A 555 38.68 -0.52 -8.06
C GLU A 555 38.99 -1.26 -6.76
N ILE A 556 38.19 -2.25 -6.33
CA ILE A 556 38.44 -3.05 -5.14
C ILE A 556 39.09 -4.39 -5.57
N PRO A 557 40.40 -4.54 -5.43
CA PRO A 557 41.06 -5.76 -5.85
C PRO A 557 40.58 -6.99 -5.06
N GLY A 558 40.25 -8.06 -5.76
CA GLY A 558 39.79 -9.30 -5.15
C GLY A 558 38.30 -9.32 -4.75
N LEU A 559 37.52 -8.32 -5.11
CA LEU A 559 36.08 -8.30 -4.81
C LEU A 559 35.31 -9.39 -5.57
N LEU A 560 35.53 -9.49 -6.88
CA LEU A 560 34.91 -10.55 -7.72
C LEU A 560 35.39 -11.96 -7.34
N GLU A 561 36.60 -12.10 -6.82
CA GLU A 561 37.12 -13.38 -6.33
C GLU A 561 36.72 -13.71 -4.88
N GLY A 562 35.90 -12.86 -4.25
CA GLY A 562 35.44 -13.05 -2.87
C GLY A 562 36.51 -12.85 -1.79
N LYS A 563 37.65 -12.22 -2.14
CA LYS A 563 38.78 -11.96 -1.22
C LYS A 563 38.68 -10.60 -0.53
N ALA A 564 37.92 -9.69 -1.06
CA ALA A 564 37.66 -8.37 -0.49
C ALA A 564 36.16 -8.18 -0.20
N ARG A 565 35.82 -7.21 0.63
CA ARG A 565 34.46 -6.86 0.98
C ARG A 565 33.99 -5.66 0.16
N ALA A 566 32.72 -5.68 -0.23
CA ALA A 566 32.08 -4.56 -0.89
C ALA A 566 31.79 -3.41 0.10
N ASP A 567 31.76 -2.17 -0.40
CA ASP A 567 31.28 -1.01 0.34
C ASP A 567 29.77 -0.85 0.17
N TYR A 568 29.01 -1.64 0.93
CA TYR A 568 27.54 -1.62 0.92
C TYR A 568 26.98 -0.25 1.35
N ARG A 569 27.64 0.46 2.29
CA ARG A 569 27.16 1.75 2.80
C ARG A 569 27.07 2.79 1.70
N LYS A 570 28.00 2.77 0.77
CA LYS A 570 28.01 3.69 -0.36
C LYS A 570 26.79 3.49 -1.27
N CYS A 571 26.43 2.24 -1.54
CA CYS A 571 25.24 1.90 -2.34
C CYS A 571 23.94 2.33 -1.64
N VAL A 572 23.81 2.08 -0.32
CA VAL A 572 22.67 2.55 0.49
C VAL A 572 22.56 4.08 0.47
N ASP A 573 23.68 4.80 0.59
CA ASP A 573 23.70 6.26 0.54
C ASP A 573 23.26 6.81 -0.83
N ILE A 574 23.72 6.20 -1.92
CA ILE A 574 23.36 6.60 -3.29
C ILE A 574 21.86 6.41 -3.51
N SER A 575 21.32 5.21 -3.24
CA SER A 575 19.87 4.97 -3.36
C SER A 575 19.05 5.94 -2.52
N THR A 576 19.47 6.21 -1.28
CA THR A 576 18.78 7.15 -0.40
C THR A 576 18.75 8.57 -0.97
N GLN A 577 19.91 9.09 -1.42
CA GLN A 577 19.99 10.46 -1.95
C GLN A 577 19.23 10.60 -3.26
N ALA A 578 19.39 9.64 -4.17
CA ALA A 578 18.71 9.63 -5.45
C ALA A 578 17.18 9.57 -5.28
N SER A 579 16.67 8.66 -4.46
CA SER A 579 15.23 8.51 -4.24
C SER A 579 14.59 9.77 -3.63
N LEU A 580 15.21 10.34 -2.59
CA LEU A 580 14.71 11.55 -1.93
C LEU A 580 14.73 12.78 -2.87
N LYS A 581 15.70 12.88 -3.77
CA LYS A 581 15.76 13.93 -4.80
C LYS A 581 14.70 13.74 -5.88
N GLN A 582 14.56 12.53 -6.36
CA GLN A 582 13.70 12.19 -7.50
C GLN A 582 12.20 12.19 -7.16
N MET A 583 11.81 12.00 -5.90
CA MET A 583 10.39 12.02 -5.51
C MET A 583 9.79 13.44 -5.43
N VAL A 584 10.61 14.50 -5.45
CA VAL A 584 10.14 15.89 -5.28
C VAL A 584 9.18 16.30 -6.40
N ALA A 585 9.54 16.04 -7.64
CA ALA A 585 8.73 16.46 -8.79
C ALA A 585 7.37 15.74 -8.86
N PRO A 586 7.28 14.39 -8.73
CA PRO A 586 5.99 13.71 -8.59
C PRO A 586 5.17 14.21 -7.40
N GLY A 587 5.81 14.49 -6.26
CA GLY A 587 5.15 15.02 -5.07
C GLY A 587 4.52 16.39 -5.29
N ILE A 588 5.24 17.30 -5.94
CA ILE A 588 4.70 18.63 -6.31
C ILE A 588 3.50 18.48 -7.24
N LEU A 589 3.56 17.60 -8.24
CA LEU A 589 2.45 17.36 -9.16
C LEU A 589 1.17 17.00 -8.41
N VAL A 590 1.25 16.05 -7.47
CA VAL A 590 0.08 15.56 -6.73
C VAL A 590 -0.52 16.63 -5.82
N ILE A 591 0.31 17.40 -5.13
CA ILE A 591 -0.13 18.38 -4.13
C ILE A 591 -0.57 19.69 -4.80
N ALA A 592 0.20 20.19 -5.76
CA ALA A 592 -0.08 21.47 -6.38
C ALA A 592 -1.31 21.42 -7.32
N THR A 593 -1.56 20.30 -7.98
CA THR A 593 -2.68 20.19 -8.94
C THR A 593 -4.03 20.55 -8.34
N PRO A 594 -4.52 19.91 -7.25
CA PRO A 594 -5.82 20.26 -6.70
C PRO A 594 -5.87 21.69 -6.18
N LEU A 595 -4.79 22.19 -5.60
CA LEU A 595 -4.72 23.56 -5.07
C LEU A 595 -4.80 24.58 -6.19
N VAL A 596 -4.01 24.41 -7.27
CA VAL A 596 -3.97 25.32 -8.42
C VAL A 596 -5.29 25.28 -9.19
N ILE A 597 -5.80 24.08 -9.49
CA ILE A 597 -7.04 23.95 -10.24
C ILE A 597 -8.23 24.48 -9.44
N GLY A 598 -8.35 24.11 -8.16
CA GLY A 598 -9.45 24.59 -7.30
C GLY A 598 -9.42 26.11 -7.13
N PHE A 599 -8.24 26.69 -6.97
CA PHE A 599 -8.09 28.15 -6.81
C PHE A 599 -8.32 28.93 -8.10
N LEU A 600 -7.71 28.52 -9.23
CA LEU A 600 -7.80 29.27 -10.49
C LEU A 600 -9.10 29.03 -11.24
N PHE A 601 -9.57 27.78 -11.29
CA PHE A 601 -10.70 27.35 -12.14
C PHE A 601 -11.95 26.94 -11.35
N GLY A 602 -11.83 26.76 -10.03
CA GLY A 602 -12.94 26.47 -9.14
C GLY A 602 -13.29 24.98 -9.01
N VAL A 603 -14.31 24.75 -8.18
CA VAL A 603 -14.68 23.39 -7.71
C VAL A 603 -15.20 22.47 -8.81
N GLN A 604 -15.85 23.00 -9.86
CA GLN A 604 -16.40 22.20 -10.96
C GLN A 604 -15.29 21.58 -11.82
N MET A 605 -14.27 22.37 -12.20
CA MET A 605 -13.12 21.85 -12.95
C MET A 605 -12.33 20.86 -12.09
N LEU A 606 -12.16 21.15 -10.80
CA LEU A 606 -11.48 20.25 -9.87
C LEU A 606 -12.21 18.91 -9.76
N ALA A 607 -13.56 18.91 -9.70
CA ALA A 607 -14.35 17.67 -9.73
C ALA A 607 -14.04 16.84 -10.99
N GLY A 608 -13.99 17.48 -12.16
CA GLY A 608 -13.58 16.81 -13.40
C GLY A 608 -12.18 16.22 -13.31
N VAL A 609 -11.21 16.96 -12.77
CA VAL A 609 -9.82 16.48 -12.57
C VAL A 609 -9.79 15.24 -11.67
N LEU A 610 -10.51 15.25 -10.55
CA LEU A 610 -10.55 14.10 -9.63
C LEU A 610 -11.13 12.86 -10.31
N ILE A 611 -12.23 13.01 -11.07
CA ILE A 611 -12.86 11.88 -11.77
C ILE A 611 -11.95 11.36 -12.88
N GLY A 612 -11.32 12.24 -13.67
CA GLY A 612 -10.40 11.84 -14.74
C GLY A 612 -9.17 11.10 -14.19
N ALA A 613 -8.57 11.63 -13.13
CA ALA A 613 -7.43 11.01 -12.46
C ALA A 613 -7.80 9.64 -11.85
N LEU A 614 -8.98 9.51 -11.26
CA LEU A 614 -9.47 8.26 -10.71
C LEU A 614 -9.61 7.19 -11.80
N VAL A 615 -10.35 7.47 -12.86
CA VAL A 615 -10.64 6.48 -13.92
C VAL A 615 -9.36 6.01 -14.62
N CYS A 616 -8.52 6.95 -15.07
CA CYS A 616 -7.27 6.59 -15.74
C CYS A 616 -6.24 6.01 -14.76
N GLY A 617 -6.16 6.55 -13.55
CA GLY A 617 -5.20 6.11 -12.54
C GLY A 617 -5.41 4.67 -12.09
N VAL A 618 -6.65 4.27 -11.82
CA VAL A 618 -6.96 2.89 -11.39
C VAL A 618 -6.65 1.89 -12.48
N MET A 619 -7.08 2.16 -13.73
CA MET A 619 -6.80 1.26 -14.85
C MET A 619 -5.29 1.11 -15.10
N LEU A 620 -4.57 2.22 -15.08
CA LEU A 620 -3.12 2.21 -15.27
C LEU A 620 -2.40 1.50 -14.12
N ALA A 621 -2.81 1.73 -12.87
CA ALA A 621 -2.22 1.09 -11.69
C ALA A 621 -2.38 -0.44 -11.73
N ILE A 622 -3.59 -0.95 -12.03
CA ILE A 622 -3.84 -2.40 -12.16
C ILE A 622 -3.01 -2.97 -13.30
N SER A 623 -3.03 -2.32 -14.47
CA SER A 623 -2.27 -2.77 -15.63
C SER A 623 -0.78 -2.87 -15.33
N MET A 624 -0.18 -1.84 -14.75
CA MET A 624 1.25 -1.81 -14.42
C MET A 624 1.61 -2.84 -13.36
N ALA A 625 0.86 -2.91 -12.26
CA ALA A 625 1.12 -3.85 -11.18
C ALA A 625 1.06 -5.31 -11.66
N ASN A 626 0.05 -5.64 -12.48
CA ASN A 626 -0.16 -7.01 -12.97
C ASN A 626 0.81 -7.38 -14.10
N SER A 627 1.18 -6.44 -14.99
CA SER A 627 2.24 -6.70 -16.00
C SER A 627 3.56 -7.02 -15.30
N GLY A 628 3.98 -6.18 -14.35
CA GLY A 628 5.23 -6.39 -13.62
C GLY A 628 5.25 -7.69 -12.82
N GLY A 629 4.16 -7.99 -12.09
CA GLY A 629 4.02 -9.26 -11.37
C GLY A 629 4.00 -10.50 -12.27
N ALA A 630 3.45 -10.36 -13.47
CA ALA A 630 3.44 -11.47 -14.45
C ALA A 630 4.83 -11.74 -15.04
N TRP A 631 5.63 -10.70 -15.34
CA TRP A 631 7.01 -10.87 -15.81
C TRP A 631 7.90 -11.50 -14.75
N ASP A 632 7.84 -11.03 -13.51
CA ASP A 632 8.60 -11.59 -12.40
C ASP A 632 8.26 -13.08 -12.19
N ASN A 633 6.98 -13.42 -12.08
CA ASN A 633 6.56 -14.80 -11.92
C ASN A 633 6.80 -15.68 -13.17
N ALA A 634 6.88 -15.11 -14.38
CA ALA A 634 7.31 -15.83 -15.58
C ALA A 634 8.81 -16.15 -15.52
N LYS A 635 9.66 -15.23 -15.06
CA LYS A 635 11.09 -15.45 -14.79
C LYS A 635 11.27 -16.58 -13.77
N LYS A 636 10.63 -16.48 -12.61
CA LYS A 636 10.69 -17.49 -11.54
C LYS A 636 10.19 -18.87 -12.02
N TYR A 637 9.15 -18.91 -12.86
CA TYR A 637 8.67 -20.16 -13.47
C TYR A 637 9.72 -20.83 -14.36
N ILE A 638 10.46 -20.07 -15.15
CA ILE A 638 11.55 -20.58 -15.98
C ILE A 638 12.71 -21.10 -15.11
N GLU A 639 13.04 -20.38 -14.03
CA GLU A 639 14.12 -20.73 -13.08
C GLU A 639 13.88 -22.06 -12.35
N THR A 640 12.60 -22.41 -12.07
CA THR A 640 12.27 -23.71 -11.46
C THR A 640 12.59 -24.91 -12.36
N GLY A 641 12.95 -24.70 -13.63
CA GLY A 641 13.14 -25.77 -14.61
C GLY A 641 11.82 -26.38 -15.08
N ALA A 642 10.68 -25.79 -14.71
CA ALA A 642 9.36 -26.23 -15.18
C ALA A 642 9.20 -25.92 -16.68
N GLY A 643 8.65 -26.85 -17.43
CA GLY A 643 8.47 -26.71 -18.88
C GLY A 643 9.80 -26.86 -19.65
N ASP A 644 9.72 -26.60 -20.96
CA ASP A 644 10.84 -26.74 -21.89
C ASP A 644 11.46 -25.36 -22.21
N PHE A 645 12.04 -24.73 -21.18
CA PHE A 645 12.65 -23.38 -21.26
C PHE A 645 14.17 -23.38 -21.10
N GLY A 646 14.77 -24.50 -20.69
CA GLY A 646 16.22 -24.62 -20.46
C GLY A 646 16.69 -24.18 -19.06
N GLY A 647 15.78 -23.72 -18.19
CA GLY A 647 16.08 -23.33 -16.81
C GLY A 647 16.92 -22.05 -16.67
N LYS A 648 17.49 -21.83 -15.48
CA LYS A 648 18.31 -20.65 -15.14
C LYS A 648 19.53 -20.54 -16.06
N GLY A 649 19.78 -19.36 -16.61
CA GLY A 649 20.89 -19.07 -17.53
C GLY A 649 20.60 -19.35 -19.01
N SER A 650 19.45 -19.98 -19.36
CA SER A 650 19.03 -20.18 -20.74
C SER A 650 18.69 -18.85 -21.45
N ASP A 651 18.60 -18.88 -22.79
CA ASP A 651 18.18 -17.70 -23.55
C ASP A 651 16.75 -17.26 -23.22
N SER A 652 15.85 -18.22 -22.93
CA SER A 652 14.51 -17.91 -22.44
C SER A 652 14.55 -17.22 -21.06
N HIS A 653 15.43 -17.66 -20.17
CA HIS A 653 15.63 -17.01 -18.87
C HIS A 653 16.14 -15.57 -19.03
N LYS A 654 17.17 -15.36 -19.89
CA LYS A 654 17.69 -14.00 -20.15
C LYS A 654 16.63 -13.08 -20.71
N ALA A 655 15.77 -13.58 -21.61
CA ALA A 655 14.64 -12.81 -22.16
C ALA A 655 13.62 -12.45 -21.08
N ALA A 656 13.34 -13.38 -20.14
CA ALA A 656 12.42 -13.14 -19.02
C ALA A 656 13.00 -12.15 -18.01
N VAL A 657 14.31 -12.18 -17.73
CA VAL A 657 15.00 -11.19 -16.90
C VAL A 657 14.84 -9.77 -17.46
N VAL A 658 14.96 -9.58 -18.79
CA VAL A 658 14.71 -8.27 -19.41
C VAL A 658 13.27 -7.82 -19.18
N GLY A 659 12.29 -8.72 -19.29
CA GLY A 659 10.88 -8.39 -19.02
C GLY A 659 10.64 -8.02 -17.58
N ASP A 660 11.24 -8.72 -16.63
CA ASP A 660 11.17 -8.44 -15.19
C ASP A 660 11.78 -7.07 -14.86
N THR A 661 12.98 -6.78 -15.38
CA THR A 661 13.62 -5.46 -15.21
C THR A 661 12.77 -4.30 -15.75
N VAL A 662 12.02 -4.49 -16.85
CA VAL A 662 11.04 -3.52 -17.35
C VAL A 662 9.83 -3.44 -16.41
N GLY A 663 9.43 -4.56 -15.84
CA GLY A 663 8.28 -4.70 -14.94
C GLY A 663 8.50 -4.13 -13.54
N ASP A 664 9.73 -4.10 -13.06
CA ASP A 664 10.08 -3.65 -11.71
C ASP A 664 9.60 -2.22 -11.40
N PRO A 665 9.91 -1.19 -12.21
CA PRO A 665 9.34 0.14 -12.01
C PRO A 665 7.80 0.17 -12.08
N PHE A 666 7.19 -0.76 -12.80
CA PHE A 666 5.74 -0.84 -12.95
C PHE A 666 5.08 -1.38 -11.68
N LYS A 667 5.54 -2.56 -11.21
CA LYS A 667 4.88 -3.27 -10.10
C LYS A 667 5.15 -2.67 -8.71
N ASP A 668 6.32 -2.06 -8.51
CA ASP A 668 6.80 -1.68 -7.18
C ASP A 668 6.95 -0.17 -6.99
N THR A 669 6.93 0.64 -8.07
CA THR A 669 7.03 2.09 -7.97
C THR A 669 5.80 2.78 -8.57
N SER A 670 5.65 2.79 -9.90
CA SER A 670 4.64 3.60 -10.59
C SER A 670 3.22 3.11 -10.31
N GLY A 671 2.95 1.81 -10.47
CA GLY A 671 1.62 1.24 -10.27
C GLY A 671 1.07 1.54 -8.86
N PRO A 672 1.76 1.12 -7.80
CA PRO A 672 1.31 1.40 -6.43
C PRO A 672 1.27 2.89 -6.05
N ALA A 673 2.18 3.72 -6.59
CA ALA A 673 2.20 5.14 -6.30
C ALA A 673 1.00 5.90 -6.91
N LEU A 674 0.37 5.38 -7.97
CA LEU A 674 -0.88 5.91 -8.52
C LEU A 674 -2.04 5.88 -7.52
N ASN A 675 -2.06 4.92 -6.58
CA ASN A 675 -3.04 4.90 -5.49
C ASN A 675 -2.98 6.17 -4.68
N ILE A 676 -1.77 6.66 -4.41
CA ILE A 676 -1.57 7.86 -3.61
C ILE A 676 -1.91 9.09 -4.40
N LEU A 677 -1.57 9.14 -5.70
CA LEU A 677 -1.98 10.23 -6.57
C LEU A 677 -3.48 10.49 -6.47
N ILE A 678 -4.31 9.45 -6.70
CA ILE A 678 -5.76 9.60 -6.75
C ILE A 678 -6.36 9.93 -5.38
N LYS A 679 -5.86 9.31 -4.30
CA LYS A 679 -6.38 9.53 -2.94
C LYS A 679 -5.95 10.89 -2.38
N LEU A 680 -4.66 11.21 -2.47
CA LEU A 680 -4.13 12.45 -1.90
C LEU A 680 -4.71 13.69 -2.59
N MET A 681 -4.89 13.65 -3.91
CA MET A 681 -5.59 14.72 -4.61
C MET A 681 -7.04 14.89 -4.12
N ALA A 682 -7.74 13.79 -3.88
CA ALA A 682 -9.13 13.82 -3.40
C ALA A 682 -9.23 14.36 -1.97
N ILE A 683 -8.37 13.91 -1.03
CA ILE A 683 -8.40 14.39 0.36
C ILE A 683 -7.93 15.84 0.48
N ILE A 684 -6.94 16.28 -0.30
CA ILE A 684 -6.56 17.70 -0.38
C ILE A 684 -7.77 18.51 -0.86
N SER A 685 -8.46 18.05 -1.90
CA SER A 685 -9.63 18.74 -2.42
C SER A 685 -10.71 18.88 -1.36
N LEU A 686 -10.99 17.82 -0.59
CA LEU A 686 -11.97 17.84 0.51
C LEU A 686 -11.59 18.83 1.62
N VAL A 687 -10.35 18.80 2.09
CA VAL A 687 -9.88 19.67 3.19
C VAL A 687 -9.90 21.14 2.79
N PHE A 688 -9.58 21.45 1.53
CA PHE A 688 -9.53 22.83 1.02
C PHE A 688 -10.83 23.33 0.39
N VAL A 689 -11.94 22.57 0.46
CA VAL A 689 -13.27 23.03 -0.08
C VAL A 689 -13.64 24.43 0.39
N PRO A 690 -13.56 24.78 1.70
CA PRO A 690 -13.96 26.11 2.16
C PRO A 690 -13.18 27.23 1.47
N PHE A 691 -11.88 27.01 1.26
CA PHE A 691 -11.02 27.94 0.55
C PHE A 691 -11.43 28.07 -0.93
N PHE A 692 -11.71 26.95 -1.62
CA PHE A 692 -12.08 26.97 -3.04
C PHE A 692 -13.45 27.60 -3.28
N VAL A 693 -14.43 27.35 -2.42
CA VAL A 693 -15.78 27.94 -2.52
C VAL A 693 -15.72 29.44 -2.28
N LYS A 694 -14.92 29.89 -1.31
CA LYS A 694 -14.81 31.29 -0.92
C LYS A 694 -14.02 32.15 -1.95
N SER A 695 -12.91 31.62 -2.47
CA SER A 695 -11.94 32.38 -3.25
C SER A 695 -11.56 31.75 -4.59
N GLY A 696 -12.08 30.55 -4.90
CA GLY A 696 -11.73 29.82 -6.12
C GLY A 696 -12.40 30.35 -7.38
N GLY A 697 -11.94 29.84 -8.53
CA GLY A 697 -12.49 30.17 -9.85
C GLY A 697 -12.16 31.57 -10.34
N ILE A 698 -11.00 32.11 -9.95
CA ILE A 698 -10.58 33.48 -10.31
C ILE A 698 -10.59 33.71 -11.83
N LEU A 699 -10.22 32.70 -12.61
CA LEU A 699 -10.19 32.78 -14.08
C LEU A 699 -11.54 32.46 -14.72
N MET A 700 -12.52 31.98 -13.94
CA MET A 700 -13.86 31.61 -14.41
C MET A 700 -14.94 32.60 -13.96
N LYS A 701 -14.57 33.64 -13.20
CA LYS A 701 -15.38 34.80 -12.84
C LYS A 701 -15.30 35.82 -13.97
#